data_1cd021c35b5ca3ca90fa66a5d7e9caf4
#
_entry.id   1cd021c35b5ca3ca90fa66a5d7e9caf4
#
_cell.length_a   1.000
_cell.length_b   1.000
_cell.length_c   1.000
_cell.angle_alpha   90.00
_cell.angle_beta   90.00
_cell.angle_gamma   90.00
#
_symmetry.space_group_name_H-M   'P 1'
#
loop_
_entity.id
_entity.type
_entity.pdbx_description
1 polymer ?
#
loop_
_entity_poly.entity_id
_entity_poly.type
_entity_poly.pdbx_seq_one_letter_code
_entity_poly.pdbx_strand_id
1 'polypeptide(L)'
;MRRLTFLFLICIIPLLCSELRAQDDSCFSLANNKGYITDKKSVNKTFSQNSSFYPFKSNEIISGLSLDVDITKESSDYLVRILLKDRDGAEYLVLEAYNELFDEDKIILSDYGEETLLLNGICPDSISVFVRNATVVIKNITTALPNSLQTGKTYIKETEALKEHQAKAKAQRINNYNQLHKKLWTAGVSSLSKKNYETKKRILNMANDGNTGGLDYYIGGIFEVGNITSSKASKNQTSSPYVDEFDWRYRHGKPDNYWLTSIKDQGDSNFCLFFSIVGCTESLANLYYNTNLNLDLSEMELAWCSGVSSPYGGVSLGDYDLPFDYLVNHGVCSENSYPFIDTANDHCRSENINTNELVKASDYYHYQSNPDENSIKYLLINGGPMSAGIHANGIWHAMVLVGYGVIKQGDAINTLVNNYTIQEEDTLLIGRTYWIFKDSSFDYITHNPTDGYVYVIFENCSQMGEIYSILTPIIIPGYTSANIVCEDNDGDGYYNWGIGPKPSNCPSWVPDIEDGDDSDINSGSLNMFGYLEELPPGKTIKTPVVYATNDSTPYRLGIVNGGVLTISGTTTLTGNSKIRVCEGGILIVDGGTLQNADITMVPGSTLIIRNNGVINMASGKEFIAPVGTIVNIESGEIN
;
A
#
# COMPACT_ATOMS: atom_id res chain seq x y z
N MET A 1 27.86 -52.68 -2.01
CA MET A 1 28.75 -52.01 -1.03
C MET A 1 28.60 -50.50 -1.31
N ARG A 2 28.02 -49.63 -0.55
CA ARG A 2 27.84 -49.41 0.89
C ARG A 2 26.52 -48.70 1.10
N ARG A 3 25.58 -49.33 1.80
CA ARG A 3 24.53 -48.67 2.58
C ARG A 3 25.15 -48.44 3.98
N LEU A 4 24.87 -47.34 4.57
CA LEU A 4 24.89 -46.82 5.94
C LEU A 4 25.39 -45.38 5.88
N THR A 5 24.46 -44.48 6.15
CA THR A 5 24.46 -43.60 7.33
C THR A 5 23.48 -42.46 7.08
N PHE A 6 22.20 -42.66 7.39
CA PHE A 6 21.24 -41.56 7.54
C PHE A 6 20.26 -41.99 8.66
N LEU A 7 20.76 -41.97 9.87
CA LEU A 7 19.90 -42.20 11.05
C LEU A 7 20.61 -41.64 12.30
N PHE A 8 20.84 -40.33 12.34
CA PHE A 8 21.24 -39.65 13.58
C PHE A 8 21.10 -38.13 13.42
N LEU A 9 19.88 -37.60 13.10
CA LEU A 9 19.64 -36.16 13.16
C LEU A 9 18.18 -35.77 13.54
N ILE A 10 17.45 -36.68 14.20
CA ILE A 10 16.06 -36.40 14.60
C ILE A 10 15.91 -36.21 16.12
N CYS A 11 16.95 -36.35 16.92
CA CYS A 11 16.86 -36.24 18.39
C CYS A 11 17.54 -35.01 19.02
N ILE A 12 18.01 -34.01 18.24
CA ILE A 12 18.70 -32.83 18.80
C ILE A 12 17.84 -31.55 18.77
N ILE A 13 16.76 -31.53 18.01
CA ILE A 13 15.90 -30.33 17.89
C ILE A 13 15.11 -30.01 19.16
N PRO A 14 14.64 -30.95 20.00
CA PRO A 14 13.96 -30.59 21.25
C PRO A 14 14.88 -30.04 22.35
N LEU A 15 16.19 -30.31 22.30
CA LEU A 15 17.14 -29.83 23.32
C LEU A 15 17.64 -28.39 23.04
N LEU A 16 17.66 -27.97 21.78
CA LEU A 16 18.04 -26.59 21.42
C LEU A 16 16.93 -25.58 21.71
N CYS A 17 15.66 -26.01 21.71
CA CYS A 17 14.55 -25.16 22.16
C CYS A 17 14.50 -24.93 23.67
N SER A 18 15.13 -25.78 24.50
CA SER A 18 15.19 -25.58 25.94
C SER A 18 16.38 -24.71 26.37
N GLU A 19 17.45 -24.64 25.59
CA GLU A 19 18.61 -23.79 25.90
C GLU A 19 18.50 -22.37 25.36
N LEU A 20 17.67 -22.12 24.34
CA LEU A 20 17.33 -20.75 23.90
C LEU A 20 16.36 -20.03 24.87
N ARG A 21 15.74 -20.74 25.80
CA ARG A 21 14.96 -20.16 26.92
C ARG A 21 15.81 -19.63 28.07
N ALA A 22 17.11 -19.85 28.08
CA ALA A 22 17.96 -19.60 29.25
C ALA A 22 18.97 -18.43 29.11
N GLN A 23 18.90 -17.62 28.05
CA GLN A 23 19.95 -16.62 27.85
C GLN A 23 19.51 -15.16 27.70
N ASP A 24 18.20 -14.83 27.84
CA ASP A 24 17.74 -13.43 27.86
C ASP A 24 16.69 -13.14 28.95
N ASP A 25 16.74 -13.87 30.07
CA ASP A 25 15.90 -13.68 31.26
C ASP A 25 16.31 -12.49 32.12
N SER A 26 16.70 -11.34 31.54
CA SER A 26 16.64 -10.07 32.27
C SER A 26 15.23 -9.46 32.12
N CYS A 27 14.19 -10.26 32.23
CA CYS A 27 12.81 -9.77 32.31
C CYS A 27 12.69 -8.73 33.39
N PHE A 28 12.23 -7.52 33.02
CA PHE A 28 11.90 -6.49 34.00
C PHE A 28 10.80 -7.05 34.91
N SER A 29 11.13 -7.36 36.13
CA SER A 29 10.15 -7.74 37.15
C SER A 29 9.97 -6.57 38.11
N LEU A 30 8.73 -6.14 38.29
CA LEU A 30 8.39 -5.06 39.21
C LEU A 30 8.80 -5.42 40.65
N ALA A 31 8.60 -6.69 41.03
CA ALA A 31 8.94 -7.20 42.35
C ALA A 31 10.45 -7.26 42.63
N ASN A 32 11.26 -7.39 41.58
CA ASN A 32 12.73 -7.50 41.69
C ASN A 32 13.45 -6.17 41.42
N ASN A 33 12.75 -5.12 41.01
CA ASN A 33 13.36 -3.82 40.73
C ASN A 33 13.56 -3.01 42.00
N LYS A 34 14.81 -2.79 42.39
CA LYS A 34 15.18 -2.02 43.61
C LYS A 34 14.74 -0.53 43.58
N GLY A 35 14.30 -0.02 42.41
CA GLY A 35 13.76 1.32 42.25
C GLY A 35 12.32 1.48 42.75
N TYR A 36 11.64 0.40 43.06
CA TYR A 36 10.22 0.39 43.42
C TYR A 36 9.97 -0.31 44.77
N ILE A 37 8.99 0.19 45.50
CA ILE A 37 8.39 -0.47 46.66
C ILE A 37 7.09 -1.12 46.17
N THR A 38 6.95 -2.43 46.28
CA THR A 38 5.83 -3.17 45.77
C THR A 38 4.86 -3.64 46.87
N ASP A 39 3.56 -3.67 46.55
CA ASP A 39 2.49 -4.27 47.37
C ASP A 39 1.72 -5.29 46.53
N LYS A 40 1.72 -6.55 46.95
CA LYS A 40 1.05 -7.66 46.27
C LYS A 40 -0.23 -8.03 47.00
N LYS A 41 -1.37 -7.93 46.31
CA LYS A 41 -2.72 -8.24 46.81
C LYS A 41 -3.26 -9.47 46.12
N SER A 42 -3.75 -10.46 46.90
CA SER A 42 -4.48 -11.60 46.34
C SER A 42 -5.91 -11.21 46.00
N VAL A 43 -6.35 -11.54 44.78
CA VAL A 43 -7.67 -11.19 44.23
C VAL A 43 -8.52 -12.44 43.99
N ASN A 44 -7.98 -13.46 43.31
CA ASN A 44 -8.62 -14.71 42.96
C ASN A 44 -10.03 -14.57 42.35
N LYS A 45 -10.15 -13.69 41.33
CA LYS A 45 -11.40 -13.45 40.62
C LYS A 45 -11.38 -14.07 39.23
N THR A 46 -12.51 -14.70 38.86
CA THR A 46 -12.72 -15.31 37.54
C THR A 46 -13.68 -14.46 36.72
N PHE A 47 -13.37 -14.30 35.44
CA PHE A 47 -14.15 -13.55 34.47
C PHE A 47 -14.35 -14.40 33.21
N SER A 48 -15.60 -14.57 32.79
CA SER A 48 -16.01 -15.19 31.51
C SER A 48 -16.85 -14.25 30.65
N GLN A 49 -17.00 -13.02 31.08
CA GLN A 49 -17.70 -11.94 30.39
C GLN A 49 -17.09 -10.61 30.80
N ASN A 50 -17.34 -9.56 30.01
CA ASN A 50 -16.88 -8.21 30.28
C ASN A 50 -17.34 -7.72 31.64
N SER A 51 -16.42 -7.21 32.43
CA SER A 51 -16.69 -6.78 33.79
C SER A 51 -15.63 -5.80 34.29
N SER A 52 -15.93 -5.05 35.33
CA SER A 52 -14.99 -4.18 36.02
C SER A 52 -15.02 -4.45 37.53
N PHE A 53 -13.91 -4.22 38.21
CA PHE A 53 -13.83 -4.31 39.66
C PHE A 53 -12.88 -3.26 40.25
N TYR A 54 -13.01 -2.99 41.54
CA TYR A 54 -12.37 -1.86 42.23
C TYR A 54 -11.44 -2.38 43.34
N PRO A 55 -10.18 -2.73 43.00
CA PRO A 55 -9.25 -3.29 43.99
C PRO A 55 -8.49 -2.25 44.80
N PHE A 56 -8.58 -0.96 44.40
CA PHE A 56 -7.76 0.14 44.93
C PHE A 56 -8.43 0.87 46.10
N LYS A 57 -7.59 1.46 46.98
CA LYS A 57 -8.07 2.34 48.06
C LYS A 57 -8.33 3.74 47.51
N SER A 58 -9.19 4.51 48.21
CA SER A 58 -9.62 5.84 47.75
C SER A 58 -8.51 6.88 47.54
N ASN A 59 -7.35 6.73 48.15
CA ASN A 59 -6.22 7.65 48.03
C ASN A 59 -4.94 6.93 47.63
N GLU A 60 -5.05 5.79 46.99
CA GLU A 60 -3.89 5.02 46.53
C GLU A 60 -3.27 5.73 45.31
N ILE A 61 -1.96 5.89 45.31
CA ILE A 61 -1.18 6.37 44.16
C ILE A 61 -0.27 5.21 43.78
N ILE A 62 -0.20 4.92 42.49
CA ILE A 62 0.70 3.89 41.97
C ILE A 62 1.56 4.40 40.84
N SER A 63 2.76 3.85 40.69
CA SER A 63 3.70 4.13 39.60
C SER A 63 4.05 2.86 38.81
N GLY A 64 3.40 1.77 39.13
CA GLY A 64 3.52 0.53 38.37
C GLY A 64 2.44 -0.47 38.75
N LEU A 65 2.11 -1.34 37.81
CA LEU A 65 1.14 -2.43 37.98
C LEU A 65 1.59 -3.66 37.18
N SER A 66 1.47 -4.83 37.81
CA SER A 66 1.54 -6.12 37.12
C SER A 66 0.49 -7.09 37.67
N LEU A 67 0.17 -8.12 36.91
CA LEU A 67 -0.86 -9.09 37.24
C LEU A 67 -0.31 -10.52 37.20
N ASP A 68 -0.78 -11.36 38.11
CA ASP A 68 -0.71 -12.83 37.95
C ASP A 68 -2.05 -13.30 37.40
N VAL A 69 -2.05 -13.83 36.18
CA VAL A 69 -3.26 -14.15 35.41
C VAL A 69 -3.17 -15.54 34.79
N ASP A 70 -4.25 -16.33 34.93
CA ASP A 70 -4.47 -17.54 34.10
C ASP A 70 -5.56 -17.23 33.08
N ILE A 71 -5.29 -17.53 31.80
CA ILE A 71 -6.27 -17.42 30.72
C ILE A 71 -6.49 -18.83 30.16
N THR A 72 -7.75 -19.23 29.99
CA THR A 72 -8.13 -20.45 29.29
C THR A 72 -8.91 -20.05 28.04
N LYS A 73 -8.39 -20.38 26.90
CA LYS A 73 -8.97 -20.10 25.60
C LYS A 73 -10.08 -21.08 25.28
N GLU A 74 -11.19 -20.60 24.70
CA GLU A 74 -12.36 -21.41 24.33
C GLU A 74 -12.45 -21.59 22.80
N SER A 75 -11.83 -20.70 22.03
CA SER A 75 -11.68 -20.82 20.57
C SER A 75 -10.46 -20.05 20.07
N SER A 76 -10.08 -20.23 18.79
CA SER A 76 -9.01 -19.46 18.15
C SER A 76 -9.35 -17.98 17.96
N ASP A 77 -10.63 -17.62 17.93
CA ASP A 77 -11.09 -16.22 17.93
C ASP A 77 -11.34 -15.76 19.38
N TYR A 78 -10.30 -15.76 20.20
CA TYR A 78 -10.39 -15.23 21.54
C TYR A 78 -9.71 -13.86 21.66
N LEU A 79 -10.21 -13.07 22.59
CA LEU A 79 -9.59 -11.80 23.01
C LEU A 79 -9.74 -11.65 24.52
N VAL A 80 -8.65 -11.38 25.20
CA VAL A 80 -8.63 -10.91 26.56
C VAL A 80 -7.92 -9.57 26.60
N ARG A 81 -8.56 -8.55 27.18
CA ARG A 81 -7.95 -7.24 27.38
C ARG A 81 -8.23 -6.78 28.81
N ILE A 82 -7.17 -6.44 29.53
CA ILE A 82 -7.25 -5.92 30.88
C ILE A 82 -6.73 -4.49 30.88
N LEU A 83 -7.60 -3.57 31.26
CA LEU A 83 -7.31 -2.15 31.33
C LEU A 83 -7.33 -1.67 32.78
N LEU A 84 -6.35 -0.86 33.17
CA LEU A 84 -6.41 -0.03 34.36
C LEU A 84 -7.05 1.31 33.97
N LYS A 85 -8.06 1.72 34.73
CA LYS A 85 -8.66 3.05 34.59
C LYS A 85 -8.29 3.90 35.80
N ASP A 86 -7.84 5.11 35.57
CA ASP A 86 -7.61 6.08 36.63
C ASP A 86 -8.86 6.93 36.92
N ARG A 87 -8.78 7.78 37.91
CA ARG A 87 -9.89 8.65 38.32
C ARG A 87 -10.22 9.76 37.37
N ASP A 88 -9.26 10.14 36.54
CA ASP A 88 -9.43 11.14 35.49
C ASP A 88 -10.06 10.54 34.24
N GLY A 89 -10.24 9.22 34.23
CA GLY A 89 -10.89 8.45 33.17
C GLY A 89 -9.91 7.92 32.12
N ALA A 90 -8.60 8.15 32.25
CA ALA A 90 -7.61 7.60 31.35
C ALA A 90 -7.50 6.07 31.50
N GLU A 91 -7.37 5.38 30.37
CA GLU A 91 -7.26 3.93 30.29
C GLU A 91 -5.84 3.50 29.92
N TYR A 92 -5.30 2.52 30.63
CA TYR A 92 -3.96 1.98 30.42
C TYR A 92 -4.04 0.48 30.19
N LEU A 93 -3.49 0.01 29.07
CA LEU A 93 -3.44 -1.43 28.78
C LEU A 93 -2.45 -2.12 29.72
N VAL A 94 -2.97 -3.05 30.53
CA VAL A 94 -2.16 -3.88 31.43
C VAL A 94 -1.80 -5.18 30.75
N LEU A 95 -2.78 -5.79 30.06
CA LEU A 95 -2.59 -7.06 29.38
C LEU A 95 -3.52 -7.16 28.17
N GLU A 96 -2.98 -7.66 27.08
CA GLU A 96 -3.74 -8.07 25.91
C GLU A 96 -3.30 -9.47 25.48
N ALA A 97 -4.26 -10.34 25.23
CA ALA A 97 -4.01 -11.69 24.75
C ALA A 97 -5.01 -12.05 23.65
N TYR A 98 -4.49 -12.47 22.53
CA TYR A 98 -5.21 -13.00 21.37
C TYR A 98 -4.32 -14.01 20.66
N ASN A 99 -4.83 -14.68 19.64
CA ASN A 99 -4.20 -15.89 19.12
C ASN A 99 -2.76 -15.68 18.60
N GLU A 100 -2.48 -14.55 17.95
CA GLU A 100 -1.14 -14.23 17.41
C GLU A 100 -0.12 -13.94 18.51
N LEU A 101 -0.56 -13.48 19.68
CA LEU A 101 0.32 -13.28 20.83
C LEU A 101 0.49 -14.55 21.66
N PHE A 102 -0.57 -15.35 21.82
CA PHE A 102 -0.59 -16.56 22.66
C PHE A 102 -1.47 -17.64 22.03
N ASP A 103 -0.85 -18.63 21.44
CA ASP A 103 -1.56 -19.72 20.75
C ASP A 103 -1.90 -20.91 21.67
N GLU A 104 -1.36 -20.93 22.88
CA GLU A 104 -1.60 -22.00 23.85
C GLU A 104 -3.06 -21.99 24.37
N ASP A 105 -3.64 -23.16 24.61
CA ASP A 105 -4.99 -23.30 25.18
C ASP A 105 -5.10 -22.74 26.61
N LYS A 106 -3.98 -22.76 27.33
CA LYS A 106 -3.87 -22.20 28.68
C LYS A 106 -2.62 -21.36 28.82
N ILE A 107 -2.81 -20.08 29.14
CA ILE A 107 -1.78 -19.08 29.31
C ILE A 107 -1.67 -18.77 30.80
N ILE A 108 -0.45 -18.83 31.34
CA ILE A 108 -0.17 -18.50 32.75
C ILE A 108 0.87 -17.38 32.77
N LEU A 109 0.47 -16.22 33.25
CA LEU A 109 1.32 -15.05 33.40
C LEU A 109 1.49 -14.72 34.88
N SER A 110 2.73 -14.55 35.33
CA SER A 110 3.06 -14.26 36.73
C SER A 110 4.11 -13.17 36.78
N ASP A 111 3.75 -11.98 37.24
CA ASP A 111 4.63 -10.81 37.39
C ASP A 111 5.61 -10.66 36.19
N TYR A 112 5.05 -10.87 35.00
CA TYR A 112 5.82 -11.00 33.77
C TYR A 112 6.18 -9.64 33.23
N GLY A 113 7.47 -9.39 33.00
CA GLY A 113 7.97 -8.06 32.59
C GLY A 113 7.41 -7.55 31.29
N GLU A 114 6.93 -8.44 30.39
CA GLU A 114 6.27 -8.07 29.13
C GLU A 114 4.88 -7.45 29.33
N GLU A 115 4.25 -7.69 30.49
CA GLU A 115 2.90 -7.20 30.83
C GLU A 115 2.93 -6.28 32.05
N THR A 116 4.08 -5.70 32.35
CA THR A 116 4.24 -4.72 33.43
C THR A 116 3.97 -3.31 32.91
N LEU A 117 3.13 -2.58 33.62
CA LEU A 117 2.83 -1.19 33.33
C LEU A 117 3.63 -0.27 34.27
N LEU A 118 4.38 0.68 33.71
CA LEU A 118 5.00 1.79 34.44
C LEU A 118 4.22 3.07 34.21
N LEU A 119 3.96 3.81 35.29
CA LEU A 119 3.07 4.96 35.34
C LEU A 119 3.74 6.11 36.10
N ASN A 120 3.37 7.35 35.77
CA ASN A 120 3.90 8.53 36.44
C ASN A 120 3.02 8.98 37.61
N GLY A 121 2.82 8.10 38.59
CA GLY A 121 2.10 8.43 39.81
C GLY A 121 0.63 8.77 39.58
N ILE A 122 -0.17 7.77 39.18
CA ILE A 122 -1.61 7.92 38.96
C ILE A 122 -2.44 7.52 40.19
N CYS A 123 -3.69 8.01 40.24
CA CYS A 123 -4.70 7.57 41.19
C CYS A 123 -5.58 6.51 40.52
N PRO A 124 -5.36 5.20 40.73
CA PRO A 124 -6.14 4.16 40.07
C PRO A 124 -7.57 4.13 40.61
N ASP A 125 -8.54 3.85 39.73
CA ASP A 125 -9.94 3.67 40.07
C ASP A 125 -10.36 2.21 39.98
N SER A 126 -10.26 1.62 38.79
CA SER A 126 -10.80 0.28 38.53
C SER A 126 -9.93 -0.51 37.54
N ILE A 127 -10.13 -1.81 37.52
CA ILE A 127 -9.64 -2.72 36.48
C ILE A 127 -10.83 -3.21 35.67
N SER A 128 -10.80 -2.97 34.37
CA SER A 128 -11.77 -3.47 33.41
C SER A 128 -11.21 -4.69 32.68
N VAL A 129 -12.01 -5.74 32.56
CA VAL A 129 -11.65 -7.01 31.91
C VAL A 129 -12.61 -7.22 30.75
N PHE A 130 -12.09 -7.21 29.53
CA PHE A 130 -12.81 -7.59 28.32
C PHE A 130 -12.46 -9.02 27.98
N VAL A 131 -13.48 -9.84 27.72
CA VAL A 131 -13.32 -11.26 27.42
C VAL A 131 -14.23 -11.64 26.26
N ARG A 132 -13.65 -12.24 25.25
CA ARG A 132 -14.35 -12.91 24.14
C ARG A 132 -13.76 -14.30 23.97
N ASN A 133 -14.61 -15.33 24.03
CA ASN A 133 -14.21 -16.73 23.82
C ASN A 133 -13.03 -17.20 24.70
N ALA A 134 -13.01 -16.75 25.95
CA ALA A 134 -12.00 -17.15 26.95
C ALA A 134 -12.55 -17.02 28.38
N THR A 135 -11.85 -17.67 29.30
CA THR A 135 -12.03 -17.46 30.74
C THR A 135 -10.74 -16.98 31.37
N VAL A 136 -10.81 -15.91 32.19
CA VAL A 136 -9.68 -15.25 32.83
C VAL A 136 -9.76 -15.39 34.35
N VAL A 137 -8.67 -15.76 35.00
CA VAL A 137 -8.54 -15.77 36.47
C VAL A 137 -7.42 -14.78 36.85
N ILE A 138 -7.76 -13.67 37.49
CA ILE A 138 -6.79 -12.77 38.09
C ILE A 138 -6.50 -13.26 39.51
N LYS A 139 -5.29 -13.76 39.73
CA LYS A 139 -4.85 -14.31 41.02
C LYS A 139 -4.37 -13.23 41.96
N ASN A 140 -3.45 -12.40 41.47
CA ASN A 140 -2.84 -11.33 42.25
C ASN A 140 -2.71 -10.06 41.42
N ILE A 141 -2.66 -8.94 42.13
CA ILE A 141 -2.30 -7.62 41.63
C ILE A 141 -1.07 -7.18 42.39
N THR A 142 0.00 -6.80 41.67
CA THR A 142 1.19 -6.18 42.26
C THR A 142 1.19 -4.70 41.86
N THR A 143 1.09 -3.79 42.82
CA THR A 143 1.23 -2.36 42.62
C THR A 143 2.62 -1.90 43.06
N ALA A 144 3.12 -0.82 42.49
CA ALA A 144 4.42 -0.27 42.84
C ALA A 144 4.39 1.24 43.03
N LEU A 145 5.21 1.73 43.97
CA LEU A 145 5.53 3.14 44.20
C LEU A 145 7.01 3.37 43.93
N PRO A 146 7.42 4.52 43.36
CA PRO A 146 8.82 4.81 43.15
C PRO A 146 9.53 4.96 44.50
N ASN A 147 10.72 4.41 44.60
CA ASN A 147 11.60 4.71 45.73
C ASN A 147 12.07 6.17 45.64
N SER A 148 12.25 6.84 46.76
CA SER A 148 12.61 8.27 46.88
C SER A 148 13.89 8.72 46.13
N LEU A 149 14.61 7.76 45.54
CA LEU A 149 15.82 7.97 44.72
C LEU A 149 15.57 8.12 43.22
N GLN A 150 14.37 7.89 42.72
CA GLN A 150 14.07 8.02 41.29
C GLN A 150 13.80 9.48 40.91
N THR A 151 14.61 10.01 40.01
CA THR A 151 14.35 11.30 39.37
C THR A 151 13.44 11.11 38.13
N GLY A 152 12.69 12.15 37.76
CA GLY A 152 11.81 12.10 36.58
C GLY A 152 12.53 11.69 35.28
N LYS A 153 13.80 12.04 35.09
CA LYS A 153 14.63 11.62 33.94
C LYS A 153 14.94 10.13 33.95
N THR A 154 15.20 9.52 35.10
CA THR A 154 15.43 8.08 35.23
C THR A 154 14.17 7.30 34.91
N TYR A 155 13.02 7.77 35.40
CA TYR A 155 11.71 7.18 35.12
C TYR A 155 11.40 7.15 33.62
N ILE A 156 11.56 8.26 32.89
CA ILE A 156 11.30 8.32 31.44
C ILE A 156 12.18 7.31 30.68
N LYS A 157 13.48 7.26 31.02
CA LYS A 157 14.40 6.30 30.38
C LYS A 157 14.02 4.84 30.63
N GLU A 158 13.62 4.51 31.85
CA GLU A 158 13.19 3.15 32.21
C GLU A 158 11.89 2.77 31.51
N THR A 159 10.94 3.71 31.39
CA THR A 159 9.68 3.48 30.68
C THR A 159 9.89 3.21 29.19
N GLU A 160 10.74 3.98 28.53
CA GLU A 160 11.06 3.75 27.10
C GLU A 160 11.83 2.44 26.90
N ALA A 161 12.76 2.10 27.78
CA ALA A 161 13.49 0.84 27.73
C ALA A 161 12.54 -0.37 27.95
N LEU A 162 11.56 -0.25 28.85
CA LEU A 162 10.55 -1.28 29.08
C LEU A 162 9.64 -1.46 27.87
N LYS A 163 9.13 -0.38 27.28
CA LYS A 163 8.31 -0.42 26.06
C LYS A 163 9.05 -1.11 24.91
N GLU A 164 10.29 -0.76 24.69
CA GLU A 164 11.13 -1.37 23.66
C GLU A 164 11.32 -2.88 23.91
N HIS A 165 11.57 -3.28 25.17
CA HIS A 165 11.70 -4.69 25.56
C HIS A 165 10.39 -5.45 25.33
N GLN A 166 9.26 -4.90 25.80
CA GLN A 166 7.94 -5.48 25.62
C GLN A 166 7.56 -5.62 24.15
N ALA A 167 7.84 -4.60 23.34
CA ALA A 167 7.56 -4.65 21.90
C ALA A 167 8.41 -5.73 21.21
N LYS A 168 9.68 -5.90 21.57
CA LYS A 168 10.54 -6.98 21.04
C LYS A 168 10.01 -8.36 21.41
N ALA A 169 9.61 -8.56 22.67
CA ALA A 169 9.10 -9.84 23.13
C ALA A 169 7.79 -10.22 22.43
N LYS A 170 6.87 -9.25 22.28
CA LYS A 170 5.61 -9.45 21.55
C LYS A 170 5.85 -9.73 20.07
N ALA A 171 6.71 -8.97 19.42
CA ALA A 171 7.11 -9.22 18.03
C ALA A 171 7.69 -10.63 17.84
N GLN A 172 8.50 -11.11 18.80
CA GLN A 172 9.05 -12.46 18.75
C GLN A 172 7.96 -13.54 18.89
N ARG A 173 6.96 -13.35 19.75
CA ARG A 173 5.82 -14.27 19.86
C ARG A 173 5.01 -14.33 18.59
N ILE A 174 4.70 -13.18 18.01
CA ILE A 174 4.00 -13.07 16.72
C ILE A 174 4.79 -13.79 15.64
N ASN A 175 6.12 -13.62 15.57
CA ASN A 175 6.96 -14.32 14.59
C ASN A 175 6.96 -15.83 14.81
N ASN A 176 6.96 -16.32 16.04
CA ASN A 176 6.85 -17.74 16.33
C ASN A 176 5.49 -18.30 15.87
N TYR A 177 4.40 -17.56 16.12
CA TYR A 177 3.08 -17.88 15.60
C TYR A 177 3.06 -17.89 14.06
N ASN A 178 3.58 -16.84 13.44
CA ASN A 178 3.64 -16.71 12.00
C ASN A 178 4.42 -17.88 11.35
N GLN A 179 5.53 -18.27 11.93
CA GLN A 179 6.31 -19.43 11.47
C GLN A 179 5.53 -20.75 11.60
N LEU A 180 4.86 -20.97 12.73
CA LEU A 180 4.06 -22.17 12.98
C LEU A 180 2.87 -22.28 12.01
N HIS A 181 2.21 -21.15 11.75
CA HIS A 181 1.01 -21.06 10.89
C HIS A 181 1.30 -20.64 9.47
N LYS A 182 2.60 -20.62 9.05
CA LYS A 182 3.04 -20.25 7.68
C LYS A 182 2.51 -18.89 7.22
N LYS A 183 2.44 -17.90 8.11
CA LYS A 183 2.06 -16.53 7.76
C LYS A 183 3.15 -15.86 6.93
N LEU A 184 2.75 -15.01 5.99
CA LEU A 184 3.66 -14.40 5.00
C LEU A 184 4.26 -13.06 5.43
N TRP A 185 4.14 -12.67 6.68
CA TRP A 185 4.61 -11.38 7.18
C TRP A 185 5.49 -11.52 8.42
N THR A 186 6.24 -10.47 8.68
CA THR A 186 7.17 -10.40 9.81
C THR A 186 6.77 -9.29 10.76
N ALA A 187 6.79 -9.62 12.06
CA ALA A 187 6.62 -8.67 13.15
C ALA A 187 7.97 -8.13 13.61
N GLY A 188 7.99 -6.85 13.97
CA GLY A 188 9.14 -6.16 14.56
C GLY A 188 8.69 -4.99 15.43
N VAL A 189 9.67 -4.27 15.96
CA VAL A 189 9.40 -3.04 16.70
C VAL A 189 9.17 -1.92 15.69
N SER A 190 7.93 -1.48 15.57
CA SER A 190 7.52 -0.32 14.77
C SER A 190 7.31 0.91 15.68
N SER A 191 7.12 2.09 15.10
CA SER A 191 6.66 3.26 15.87
C SER A 191 5.33 2.99 16.54
N LEU A 192 4.39 2.38 15.80
CA LEU A 192 3.05 2.07 16.29
C LEU A 192 3.07 1.04 17.44
N SER A 193 3.94 0.02 17.38
CA SER A 193 4.03 -0.99 18.45
C SER A 193 4.39 -0.40 19.82
N LYS A 194 5.11 0.72 19.86
CA LYS A 194 5.52 1.43 21.08
C LYS A 194 4.52 2.46 21.60
N LYS A 195 3.50 2.81 20.80
CA LYS A 195 2.45 3.73 21.23
C LYS A 195 1.63 3.11 22.35
N ASN A 196 1.05 3.95 23.22
CA ASN A 196 0.12 3.47 24.23
C ASN A 196 -1.21 3.00 23.59
N TYR A 197 -2.02 2.26 24.36
CA TYR A 197 -3.26 1.67 23.89
C TYR A 197 -4.24 2.71 23.31
N GLU A 198 -4.44 3.84 24.00
CA GLU A 198 -5.36 4.88 23.56
C GLU A 198 -4.91 5.52 22.23
N THR A 199 -3.62 5.70 22.04
CA THR A 199 -3.07 6.19 20.78
C THR A 199 -3.25 5.18 19.66
N LYS A 200 -2.91 3.88 19.90
CA LYS A 200 -3.15 2.81 18.91
C LYS A 200 -4.62 2.72 18.52
N LYS A 201 -5.51 2.73 19.53
CA LYS A 201 -6.96 2.70 19.33
C LYS A 201 -7.44 3.86 18.47
N ARG A 202 -6.89 5.05 18.68
CA ARG A 202 -7.20 6.24 17.89
C ARG A 202 -6.67 6.17 16.46
N ILE A 203 -5.38 5.87 16.27
CA ILE A 203 -4.74 5.78 14.95
C ILE A 203 -5.47 4.75 14.07
N LEU A 204 -5.80 3.59 14.62
CA LEU A 204 -6.45 2.49 13.91
C LEU A 204 -7.98 2.53 13.98
N ASN A 205 -8.55 3.59 14.56
CA ASN A 205 -10.00 3.72 14.82
C ASN A 205 -10.61 2.41 15.38
N MET A 206 -9.94 1.85 16.39
CA MET A 206 -10.23 0.51 16.88
C MET A 206 -11.43 0.51 17.83
N ALA A 207 -12.41 -0.35 17.58
CA ALA A 207 -13.52 -0.60 18.49
C ALA A 207 -13.04 -1.18 19.84
N ASN A 208 -13.86 -1.05 20.89
CA ASN A 208 -13.50 -1.55 22.23
C ASN A 208 -13.22 -3.06 22.28
N ASP A 209 -13.85 -3.83 21.41
CA ASP A 209 -13.69 -5.28 21.24
C ASP A 209 -12.81 -5.66 20.03
N GLY A 210 -12.22 -4.67 19.36
CA GLY A 210 -11.29 -4.87 18.24
C GLY A 210 -9.90 -5.31 18.71
N ASN A 211 -9.14 -5.94 17.82
CA ASN A 211 -7.71 -6.20 18.01
C ASN A 211 -6.93 -5.92 16.72
N THR A 212 -5.62 -5.70 16.85
CA THR A 212 -4.77 -5.38 15.71
C THR A 212 -4.39 -6.60 14.88
N GLY A 213 -4.58 -7.82 15.38
CA GLY A 213 -4.07 -9.05 14.77
C GLY A 213 -2.55 -9.01 14.54
N GLY A 214 -1.84 -8.13 15.27
CA GLY A 214 -0.41 -7.90 15.10
C GLY A 214 -0.04 -6.82 14.07
N LEU A 215 -0.99 -6.14 13.43
CA LEU A 215 -0.71 -5.08 12.44
C LEU A 215 0.20 -3.99 13.02
N ASP A 216 0.05 -3.65 14.30
CA ASP A 216 0.88 -2.68 15.00
C ASP A 216 2.35 -3.09 15.14
N TYR A 217 2.67 -4.35 14.86
CA TYR A 217 4.03 -4.91 14.79
C TYR A 217 4.51 -5.17 13.36
N TYR A 218 3.69 -4.90 12.34
CA TYR A 218 4.05 -5.19 10.96
C TYR A 218 5.31 -4.42 10.52
N ILE A 219 6.29 -5.15 9.94
CA ILE A 219 7.51 -4.57 9.36
C ILE A 219 7.83 -5.09 7.96
N GLY A 220 6.98 -5.90 7.36
CA GLY A 220 7.14 -6.37 5.97
C GLY A 220 6.55 -7.73 5.69
N GLY A 221 6.53 -8.06 4.41
CA GLY A 221 5.83 -9.24 3.88
C GLY A 221 4.38 -8.94 3.55
N ILE A 222 3.53 -9.97 3.48
CA ILE A 222 2.11 -9.84 3.12
C ILE A 222 1.25 -10.13 4.37
N PHE A 223 0.66 -9.09 4.92
CA PHE A 223 -0.19 -9.17 6.11
C PHE A 223 -1.54 -9.83 5.78
N GLU A 224 -1.95 -10.80 6.57
CA GLU A 224 -3.23 -11.49 6.43
C GLU A 224 -4.25 -10.92 7.43
N VAL A 225 -5.32 -10.31 6.92
CA VAL A 225 -6.39 -9.79 7.76
C VAL A 225 -7.30 -10.94 8.20
N GLY A 226 -7.20 -11.31 9.49
CA GLY A 226 -7.93 -12.42 10.06
C GLY A 226 -7.36 -13.79 9.66
N ASN A 227 -8.19 -14.83 9.74
CA ASN A 227 -7.81 -16.19 9.38
C ASN A 227 -8.32 -16.52 7.97
N ILE A 228 -7.41 -16.83 7.07
CA ILE A 228 -7.74 -17.31 5.73
C ILE A 228 -8.13 -18.78 5.82
N THR A 229 -9.41 -19.08 5.61
CA THR A 229 -9.97 -20.42 5.81
C THR A 229 -10.41 -21.10 4.52
N SER A 230 -10.67 -20.33 3.45
CA SER A 230 -11.15 -20.86 2.18
C SER A 230 -10.06 -20.83 1.11
N SER A 231 -9.95 -21.87 0.28
CA SER A 231 -9.09 -21.86 -0.90
C SER A 231 -9.80 -21.17 -2.07
N LYS A 232 -9.12 -20.22 -2.73
CA LYS A 232 -9.59 -19.65 -4.01
C LYS A 232 -9.36 -20.58 -5.20
N ALA A 233 -8.51 -21.57 -5.08
CA ALA A 233 -8.21 -22.56 -6.12
C ALA A 233 -9.36 -23.57 -6.32
N SER A 234 -10.61 -23.10 -6.46
CA SER A 234 -11.71 -23.92 -6.96
C SER A 234 -11.53 -24.12 -8.46
N LYS A 235 -11.49 -25.37 -8.91
CA LYS A 235 -11.29 -25.80 -10.31
C LYS A 235 -12.26 -25.21 -11.34
N ASN A 236 -13.21 -24.36 -10.92
CA ASN A 236 -14.27 -23.75 -11.74
C ASN A 236 -14.33 -22.21 -11.62
N GLN A 237 -13.35 -21.55 -11.03
CA GLN A 237 -13.31 -20.10 -11.09
C GLN A 237 -12.81 -19.66 -12.45
N THR A 238 -13.62 -18.92 -13.20
CA THR A 238 -13.17 -18.21 -14.39
C THR A 238 -11.96 -17.35 -13.98
N SER A 239 -10.83 -17.53 -14.68
CA SER A 239 -9.65 -16.69 -14.45
C SER A 239 -10.06 -15.21 -14.49
N SER A 240 -9.57 -14.42 -13.56
CA SER A 240 -9.75 -12.97 -13.63
C SER A 240 -9.33 -12.47 -15.01
N PRO A 241 -10.07 -11.56 -15.64
CA PRO A 241 -9.65 -10.99 -16.92
C PRO A 241 -8.49 -10.00 -16.78
N TYR A 242 -8.15 -9.62 -15.53
CA TYR A 242 -7.10 -8.62 -15.25
C TYR A 242 -5.73 -9.26 -15.12
N VAL A 243 -4.69 -8.47 -15.38
CA VAL A 243 -3.29 -8.87 -15.12
C VAL A 243 -3.12 -9.35 -13.70
N ASP A 244 -2.14 -10.22 -13.47
CA ASP A 244 -1.87 -10.76 -12.14
C ASP A 244 -1.15 -9.76 -11.23
N GLU A 245 -0.58 -8.69 -11.80
CA GLU A 245 0.15 -7.65 -11.05
C GLU A 245 -0.05 -6.29 -11.71
N PHE A 246 -0.33 -5.27 -10.90
CA PHE A 246 -0.44 -3.89 -11.33
C PHE A 246 -0.05 -2.95 -10.19
N ASP A 247 0.83 -1.97 -10.46
CA ASP A 247 1.37 -1.10 -9.42
C ASP A 247 1.70 0.29 -9.97
N TRP A 248 1.04 1.31 -9.48
CA TRP A 248 1.26 2.71 -9.89
C TRP A 248 2.64 3.27 -9.48
N ARG A 249 3.38 2.62 -8.60
CA ARG A 249 4.74 3.03 -8.22
C ARG A 249 5.74 2.89 -9.35
N TYR A 250 5.52 1.95 -10.29
CA TYR A 250 6.49 1.48 -11.28
C TYR A 250 5.92 1.55 -12.70
N ARG A 251 5.55 2.76 -13.16
CA ARG A 251 4.97 2.94 -14.50
C ARG A 251 5.82 3.86 -15.37
N HIS A 252 5.82 3.59 -16.68
CA HIS A 252 6.41 4.44 -17.74
C HIS A 252 7.92 4.73 -17.56
N GLY A 253 8.69 3.79 -16.97
CA GLY A 253 10.12 3.94 -16.73
C GLY A 253 10.52 5.13 -15.85
N LYS A 254 9.56 5.75 -15.18
CA LYS A 254 9.83 6.84 -14.23
C LYS A 254 10.46 6.29 -12.94
N PRO A 255 11.17 7.12 -12.17
CA PRO A 255 11.69 6.71 -10.86
C PRO A 255 10.58 6.16 -9.93
N ASP A 256 10.96 5.29 -8.99
CA ASP A 256 10.03 4.72 -8.01
C ASP A 256 9.20 5.83 -7.34
N ASN A 257 7.91 5.59 -7.21
CA ASN A 257 6.95 6.52 -6.62
C ASN A 257 6.80 7.87 -7.36
N TYR A 258 7.16 7.96 -8.64
CA TYR A 258 7.06 9.21 -9.41
C TYR A 258 5.63 9.76 -9.46
N TRP A 259 4.65 8.89 -9.59
CA TRP A 259 3.23 9.25 -9.66
C TRP A 259 2.60 9.45 -8.27
N LEU A 260 3.21 8.88 -7.24
CA LEU A 260 2.75 8.97 -5.86
C LEU A 260 3.54 10.06 -5.13
N THR A 261 2.91 10.72 -4.17
CA THR A 261 3.61 11.67 -3.31
C THR A 261 4.33 10.96 -2.15
N SER A 262 5.17 11.69 -1.43
CA SER A 262 5.90 11.16 -0.28
C SER A 262 4.98 10.55 0.76
N ILE A 263 5.50 9.62 1.54
CA ILE A 263 4.82 9.10 2.73
C ILE A 263 4.75 10.22 3.77
N LYS A 264 3.56 10.45 4.31
CA LYS A 264 3.31 11.42 5.39
C LYS A 264 3.01 10.68 6.69
N ASP A 265 3.15 11.34 7.83
CA ASP A 265 2.91 10.77 9.16
C ASP A 265 1.74 11.51 9.83
N GLN A 266 0.65 10.79 10.11
CA GLN A 266 -0.52 11.32 10.81
C GLN A 266 -0.30 11.49 12.32
N GLY A 267 0.88 11.18 12.84
CA GLY A 267 1.23 11.31 14.25
C GLY A 267 0.38 10.41 15.16
N ASP A 268 -0.17 11.02 16.21
CA ASP A 268 -1.09 10.37 17.15
C ASP A 268 -2.57 10.62 16.82
N SER A 269 -2.87 11.22 15.67
CA SER A 269 -4.22 11.58 15.26
C SER A 269 -5.01 10.38 14.69
N ASN A 270 -6.33 10.57 14.54
CA ASN A 270 -7.22 9.66 13.82
C ASN A 270 -7.55 10.21 12.42
N PHE A 271 -6.55 10.71 11.71
CA PHE A 271 -6.73 11.40 10.44
C PHE A 271 -6.47 10.53 9.21
N CYS A 272 -6.41 9.21 9.37
CA CYS A 272 -6.12 8.27 8.28
C CYS A 272 -6.98 8.51 7.03
N LEU A 273 -8.28 8.81 7.18
CA LEU A 273 -9.17 9.12 6.05
C LEU A 273 -8.71 10.37 5.30
N PHE A 274 -8.35 11.44 6.02
CA PHE A 274 -7.94 12.71 5.40
C PHE A 274 -6.60 12.56 4.68
N PHE A 275 -5.64 11.84 5.29
CA PHE A 275 -4.37 11.48 4.65
C PHE A 275 -4.59 10.62 3.40
N SER A 276 -5.53 9.70 3.44
CA SER A 276 -5.89 8.86 2.30
C SER A 276 -6.48 9.69 1.15
N ILE A 277 -7.43 10.60 1.43
CA ILE A 277 -8.05 11.48 0.42
C ILE A 277 -7.01 12.40 -0.22
N VAL A 278 -6.18 13.06 0.61
CA VAL A 278 -5.13 13.97 0.13
C VAL A 278 -4.12 13.20 -0.72
N GLY A 279 -3.62 12.05 -0.23
CA GLY A 279 -2.67 11.24 -0.96
C GLY A 279 -3.20 10.71 -2.30
N CYS A 280 -4.50 10.39 -2.40
CA CYS A 280 -5.16 10.06 -3.67
C CYS A 280 -5.21 11.28 -4.59
N THR A 281 -5.62 12.44 -4.07
CA THR A 281 -5.76 13.67 -4.87
C THR A 281 -4.42 14.11 -5.48
N GLU A 282 -3.37 14.10 -4.68
CA GLU A 282 -2.00 14.42 -5.11
C GLU A 282 -1.49 13.46 -6.19
N SER A 283 -1.71 12.15 -5.98
CA SER A 283 -1.32 11.12 -6.94
C SER A 283 -2.09 11.23 -8.26
N LEU A 284 -3.40 11.47 -8.17
CA LEU A 284 -4.24 11.66 -9.35
C LEU A 284 -3.93 12.95 -10.10
N ALA A 285 -3.48 14.01 -9.40
CA ALA A 285 -3.00 15.22 -10.05
C ALA A 285 -1.74 14.94 -10.88
N ASN A 286 -0.77 14.20 -10.33
CA ASN A 286 0.41 13.78 -11.07
C ASN A 286 0.06 12.94 -12.30
N LEU A 287 -0.84 11.98 -12.15
CA LEU A 287 -1.30 11.12 -13.24
C LEU A 287 -2.09 11.91 -14.29
N TYR A 288 -3.00 12.80 -13.88
CA TYR A 288 -3.83 13.57 -14.80
C TYR A 288 -3.02 14.57 -15.63
N TYR A 289 -2.01 15.23 -15.04
CA TYR A 289 -1.12 16.14 -15.77
C TYR A 289 0.09 15.43 -16.37
N ASN A 290 0.21 14.13 -16.16
CA ASN A 290 1.32 13.29 -16.63
C ASN A 290 2.70 13.86 -16.24
N THR A 291 2.80 14.37 -15.02
CA THR A 291 4.05 14.95 -14.49
C THR A 291 4.03 14.97 -12.97
N ASN A 292 5.20 14.84 -12.34
CA ASN A 292 5.30 15.00 -10.90
C ASN A 292 5.21 16.49 -10.55
N LEU A 293 4.09 16.87 -9.96
CA LEU A 293 3.79 18.25 -9.55
C LEU A 293 4.35 18.59 -8.18
N ASN A 294 4.87 17.58 -7.45
CA ASN A 294 5.36 17.74 -6.09
C ASN A 294 4.36 18.47 -5.17
N LEU A 295 3.08 18.10 -5.29
CA LEU A 295 2.01 18.65 -4.47
C LEU A 295 2.16 18.14 -3.03
N ASP A 296 1.83 19.04 -2.10
CA ASP A 296 1.76 18.77 -0.66
C ASP A 296 0.55 19.53 -0.13
N LEU A 297 -0.61 18.84 -0.10
CA LEU A 297 -1.90 19.40 0.27
C LEU A 297 -2.20 19.18 1.75
N SER A 298 -3.04 20.03 2.33
CA SER A 298 -3.34 20.04 3.76
C SER A 298 -4.38 19.01 4.16
N GLU A 299 -3.99 17.99 4.90
CA GLU A 299 -4.89 17.08 5.59
C GLU A 299 -5.67 17.79 6.70
N MET A 300 -5.00 18.76 7.34
CA MET A 300 -5.55 19.52 8.47
C MET A 300 -6.72 20.40 8.04
N GLU A 301 -6.62 21.10 6.89
CA GLU A 301 -7.75 21.84 6.33
C GLU A 301 -8.93 20.92 6.07
N LEU A 302 -8.68 19.81 5.38
CA LEU A 302 -9.71 18.84 5.05
C LEU A 302 -10.39 18.29 6.31
N ALA A 303 -9.61 17.97 7.34
CA ALA A 303 -10.12 17.41 8.59
C ALA A 303 -11.03 18.39 9.33
N TRP A 304 -10.62 19.64 9.48
CA TRP A 304 -11.33 20.60 10.31
C TRP A 304 -12.36 21.46 9.59
N CYS A 305 -12.22 21.63 8.26
CA CYS A 305 -13.11 22.50 7.48
C CYS A 305 -14.19 21.75 6.68
N SER A 306 -14.10 20.43 6.54
CA SER A 306 -15.08 19.65 5.77
C SER A 306 -16.45 19.48 6.45
N GLY A 307 -16.60 19.95 7.69
CA GLY A 307 -17.88 19.85 8.42
C GLY A 307 -18.03 18.57 9.23
N VAL A 308 -16.99 17.74 9.31
CA VAL A 308 -16.97 16.60 10.23
C VAL A 308 -17.03 17.09 11.67
N SER A 309 -17.95 16.54 12.46
CA SER A 309 -18.25 17.05 13.80
C SER A 309 -17.15 16.83 14.84
N SER A 310 -16.31 15.82 14.65
CA SER A 310 -15.22 15.48 15.59
C SER A 310 -14.08 14.75 14.86
N PRO A 311 -13.32 15.43 13.98
CA PRO A 311 -12.33 14.76 13.14
C PRO A 311 -11.22 14.06 13.94
N TYR A 312 -10.79 14.64 15.06
CA TYR A 312 -9.75 14.03 15.92
C TYR A 312 -10.23 12.78 16.67
N GLY A 313 -11.53 12.69 16.95
CA GLY A 313 -12.15 11.51 17.56
C GLY A 313 -12.53 10.41 16.57
N GLY A 314 -12.26 10.62 15.28
CA GLY A 314 -12.65 9.74 14.18
C GLY A 314 -13.87 10.27 13.41
N VAL A 315 -13.97 9.81 12.16
CA VAL A 315 -15.11 10.16 11.30
C VAL A 315 -16.23 9.15 11.54
N SER A 316 -17.43 9.66 11.84
CA SER A 316 -18.62 8.82 12.02
C SER A 316 -19.10 8.24 10.68
N LEU A 317 -19.72 7.06 10.69
CA LEU A 317 -20.23 6.38 9.48
C LEU A 317 -21.11 7.25 8.58
N GLY A 318 -21.81 8.25 9.15
CA GLY A 318 -22.64 9.19 8.37
C GLY A 318 -21.87 10.38 7.77
N ASP A 319 -20.61 10.56 8.13
CA ASP A 319 -19.83 11.76 7.79
C ASP A 319 -18.70 11.46 6.79
N TYR A 320 -18.54 10.21 6.31
CA TYR A 320 -17.45 9.84 5.42
C TYR A 320 -17.43 10.59 4.08
N ASP A 321 -18.59 10.95 3.55
CA ASP A 321 -18.71 11.68 2.28
C ASP A 321 -18.34 13.17 2.42
N LEU A 322 -18.46 13.76 3.61
CA LEU A 322 -18.22 15.20 3.83
C LEU A 322 -16.84 15.69 3.39
N PRO A 323 -15.72 14.99 3.67
CA PRO A 323 -14.40 15.41 3.19
C PRO A 323 -14.29 15.35 1.67
N PHE A 324 -14.91 14.38 1.00
CA PHE A 324 -14.94 14.31 -0.46
C PHE A 324 -15.80 15.41 -1.06
N ASP A 325 -16.96 15.69 -0.48
CA ASP A 325 -17.80 16.83 -0.85
C ASP A 325 -17.06 18.17 -0.70
N TYR A 326 -16.26 18.31 0.36
CA TYR A 326 -15.41 19.48 0.56
C TYR A 326 -14.35 19.60 -0.55
N LEU A 327 -13.63 18.53 -0.84
CA LEU A 327 -12.62 18.48 -1.92
C LEU A 327 -13.22 18.89 -3.28
N VAL A 328 -14.41 18.41 -3.61
CA VAL A 328 -15.10 18.72 -4.88
C VAL A 328 -15.59 20.15 -4.89
N ASN A 329 -16.27 20.62 -3.85
CA ASN A 329 -16.93 21.91 -3.83
C ASN A 329 -15.99 23.08 -3.51
N HIS A 330 -15.06 22.89 -2.56
CA HIS A 330 -14.13 23.92 -2.09
C HIS A 330 -12.70 23.70 -2.60
N GLY A 331 -12.20 22.48 -2.53
CA GLY A 331 -10.81 22.17 -2.74
C GLY A 331 -10.00 22.27 -1.46
N VAL A 332 -8.70 21.94 -1.56
CA VAL A 332 -7.75 21.92 -0.45
C VAL A 332 -6.52 22.72 -0.83
N CYS A 333 -6.03 23.59 0.08
CA CYS A 333 -4.81 24.36 -0.13
C CYS A 333 -3.55 23.56 0.22
N SER A 334 -2.38 24.17 0.02
CA SER A 334 -1.09 23.54 0.35
C SER A 334 -0.91 23.37 1.86
N GLU A 335 -0.15 22.35 2.25
CA GLU A 335 0.28 22.09 3.61
C GLU A 335 1.04 23.30 4.22
N ASN A 336 1.78 24.05 3.40
CA ASN A 336 2.46 25.26 3.84
C ASN A 336 1.48 26.36 4.29
N SER A 337 0.31 26.46 3.68
CA SER A 337 -0.72 27.45 4.03
C SER A 337 -1.52 27.02 5.25
N TYR A 338 -1.80 25.75 5.37
CA TYR A 338 -2.56 25.18 6.49
C TYR A 338 -1.85 23.93 7.04
N PRO A 339 -0.78 24.10 7.84
CA PRO A 339 0.08 23.01 8.26
C PRO A 339 -0.59 22.07 9.26
N PHE A 340 -0.22 20.78 9.16
CA PHE A 340 -0.64 19.73 10.08
C PHE A 340 -0.13 20.02 11.50
N ILE A 341 -1.05 19.97 12.47
CA ILE A 341 -0.76 20.09 13.89
C ILE A 341 -1.49 18.97 14.62
N ASP A 342 -0.77 18.03 15.18
CA ASP A 342 -1.35 16.92 15.93
C ASP A 342 -1.95 17.41 17.26
N THR A 343 -3.20 17.90 17.21
CA THR A 343 -3.92 18.44 18.36
C THR A 343 -5.39 18.06 18.36
N ALA A 344 -5.89 17.70 19.54
CA ALA A 344 -7.29 17.31 19.75
C ALA A 344 -8.28 18.50 19.81
N ASN A 345 -7.79 19.74 19.92
CA ASN A 345 -8.60 20.92 20.21
C ASN A 345 -8.45 22.00 19.14
N ASP A 346 -8.38 21.61 17.89
CA ASP A 346 -8.35 22.57 16.80
C ASP A 346 -9.76 22.82 16.21
N HIS A 347 -9.86 23.70 15.24
CA HIS A 347 -11.09 24.08 14.54
C HIS A 347 -10.72 24.59 13.15
N CYS A 348 -11.71 24.73 12.27
CA CYS A 348 -11.46 25.32 10.96
C CYS A 348 -10.94 26.75 11.09
N ARG A 349 -9.70 26.97 10.63
CA ARG A 349 -9.02 28.27 10.58
C ARG A 349 -9.12 28.82 9.16
N SER A 350 -10.32 29.31 8.80
CA SER A 350 -10.59 29.75 7.42
C SER A 350 -9.66 30.88 6.95
N GLU A 351 -9.05 31.64 7.87
CA GLU A 351 -8.05 32.64 7.58
C GLU A 351 -6.72 32.08 7.06
N ASN A 352 -6.46 30.80 7.28
CA ASN A 352 -5.27 30.11 6.78
C ASN A 352 -5.48 29.55 5.36
N ILE A 353 -6.72 29.48 4.90
CA ILE A 353 -7.03 28.90 3.59
C ILE A 353 -6.60 29.87 2.48
N ASN A 354 -5.60 29.46 1.71
CA ASN A 354 -5.18 30.22 0.54
C ASN A 354 -6.05 29.84 -0.68
N THR A 355 -7.05 30.66 -0.96
CA THR A 355 -8.00 30.41 -2.06
C THR A 355 -7.37 30.43 -3.46
N ASN A 356 -6.13 30.90 -3.59
CA ASN A 356 -5.40 30.88 -4.87
C ASN A 356 -4.65 29.56 -5.12
N GLU A 357 -4.63 28.65 -4.14
CA GLU A 357 -3.91 27.37 -4.20
C GLU A 357 -4.84 26.16 -4.12
N LEU A 358 -6.18 26.38 -4.10
CA LEU A 358 -7.14 25.30 -3.90
C LEU A 358 -7.12 24.29 -5.04
N VAL A 359 -6.70 23.08 -4.74
CA VAL A 359 -6.78 21.92 -5.62
C VAL A 359 -8.10 21.22 -5.41
N LYS A 360 -8.83 20.93 -6.49
CA LYS A 360 -10.15 20.31 -6.47
C LYS A 360 -10.19 19.03 -7.30
N ALA A 361 -11.02 18.09 -6.88
CA ALA A 361 -11.47 17.02 -7.76
C ALA A 361 -12.73 17.45 -8.54
N SER A 362 -12.98 16.83 -9.69
CA SER A 362 -14.22 17.09 -10.44
C SER A 362 -15.44 16.44 -9.78
N ASP A 363 -15.24 15.25 -9.22
CA ASP A 363 -16.27 14.45 -8.55
C ASP A 363 -15.58 13.30 -7.79
N TYR A 364 -16.36 12.47 -7.11
CA TYR A 364 -15.92 11.22 -6.53
C TYR A 364 -16.99 10.15 -6.66
N TYR A 365 -16.60 8.90 -6.52
CA TYR A 365 -17.52 7.77 -6.48
C TYR A 365 -17.32 6.95 -5.21
N HIS A 366 -18.36 6.77 -4.41
CA HIS A 366 -18.39 5.95 -3.22
C HIS A 366 -19.01 4.57 -3.52
N TYR A 367 -18.23 3.51 -3.31
CA TYR A 367 -18.70 2.14 -3.43
C TYR A 367 -19.42 1.70 -2.17
N GLN A 368 -20.72 1.95 -2.09
CA GLN A 368 -21.57 1.62 -0.92
C GLN A 368 -21.87 0.12 -0.77
N SER A 369 -21.73 -0.66 -1.82
CA SER A 369 -21.90 -2.12 -1.78
C SER A 369 -20.55 -2.77 -2.04
N ASN A 370 -20.10 -3.65 -1.13
CA ASN A 370 -18.84 -4.38 -1.23
C ASN A 370 -18.50 -4.76 -2.68
N PRO A 371 -17.63 -4.04 -3.39
CA PRO A 371 -17.29 -4.36 -4.76
C PRO A 371 -16.54 -5.70 -4.77
N ASP A 372 -16.72 -6.46 -5.83
CA ASP A 372 -15.91 -7.64 -6.05
C ASP A 372 -14.47 -7.27 -6.45
N GLU A 373 -13.57 -8.23 -6.36
CA GLU A 373 -12.15 -8.05 -6.65
C GLU A 373 -11.89 -7.49 -8.05
N ASN A 374 -12.67 -7.93 -9.05
CA ASN A 374 -12.49 -7.47 -10.43
C ASN A 374 -12.92 -6.00 -10.60
N SER A 375 -13.98 -5.59 -9.91
CA SER A 375 -14.39 -4.18 -9.89
C SER A 375 -13.33 -3.28 -9.29
N ILE A 376 -12.67 -3.71 -8.19
CA ILE A 376 -11.58 -2.94 -7.58
C ILE A 376 -10.37 -2.86 -8.53
N LYS A 377 -9.98 -3.97 -9.17
CA LYS A 377 -8.90 -4.01 -10.17
C LYS A 377 -9.19 -3.08 -11.35
N TYR A 378 -10.42 -3.10 -11.87
CA TYR A 378 -10.84 -2.21 -12.95
C TYR A 378 -10.65 -0.73 -12.60
N LEU A 379 -11.13 -0.34 -11.42
CA LEU A 379 -11.03 1.04 -10.96
C LEU A 379 -9.59 1.48 -10.76
N LEU A 380 -8.77 0.64 -10.14
CA LEU A 380 -7.38 0.93 -9.87
C LEU A 380 -6.58 1.11 -11.16
N ILE A 381 -6.78 0.23 -12.15
CA ILE A 381 -6.09 0.28 -13.45
C ILE A 381 -6.51 1.51 -14.25
N ASN A 382 -7.82 1.77 -14.32
CA ASN A 382 -8.36 2.77 -15.23
C ASN A 382 -8.63 4.13 -14.58
N GLY A 383 -8.76 4.17 -13.25
CA GLY A 383 -9.08 5.38 -12.49
C GLY A 383 -7.96 5.93 -11.62
N GLY A 384 -6.88 5.14 -11.44
CA GLY A 384 -5.76 5.54 -10.58
C GLY A 384 -5.91 5.11 -9.11
N PRO A 385 -5.03 5.60 -8.21
CA PRO A 385 -5.07 5.30 -6.79
C PRO A 385 -6.40 5.67 -6.12
N MET A 386 -6.84 4.87 -5.15
CA MET A 386 -8.12 5.00 -4.47
C MET A 386 -7.97 5.08 -2.95
N SER A 387 -8.90 5.76 -2.28
CA SER A 387 -9.02 5.71 -0.83
C SER A 387 -9.74 4.42 -0.43
N ALA A 388 -9.07 3.58 0.35
CA ALA A 388 -9.58 2.32 0.87
C ALA A 388 -8.76 1.93 2.11
N GLY A 389 -9.05 0.81 2.76
CA GLY A 389 -8.27 0.44 3.92
C GLY A 389 -8.60 -0.92 4.51
N ILE A 390 -8.36 -1.07 5.80
CA ILE A 390 -8.67 -2.28 6.55
C ILE A 390 -9.91 -2.03 7.40
N HIS A 391 -10.95 -2.86 7.19
CA HIS A 391 -12.15 -2.91 8.03
C HIS A 391 -12.36 -4.35 8.51
N ALA A 392 -11.63 -4.75 9.51
CA ALA A 392 -11.73 -6.09 10.07
C ALA A 392 -11.21 -6.09 11.52
N ASN A 393 -11.61 -7.10 12.30
CA ASN A 393 -11.20 -7.27 13.69
C ASN A 393 -11.50 -6.06 14.58
N GLY A 394 -12.51 -5.24 14.20
CA GLY A 394 -12.84 -4.00 14.91
C GLY A 394 -11.85 -2.85 14.65
N ILE A 395 -11.01 -2.95 13.62
CA ILE A 395 -10.16 -1.87 13.14
C ILE A 395 -10.82 -1.18 11.93
N TRP A 396 -10.63 0.13 11.85
CA TRP A 396 -11.01 0.95 10.72
C TRP A 396 -9.88 1.91 10.35
N HIS A 397 -9.04 1.51 9.41
CA HIS A 397 -7.86 2.28 9.02
C HIS A 397 -7.84 2.53 7.52
N ALA A 398 -7.97 3.80 7.11
CA ALA A 398 -7.97 4.22 5.73
C ALA A 398 -6.53 4.47 5.23
N MET A 399 -6.27 4.07 3.99
CA MET A 399 -4.99 4.18 3.30
C MET A 399 -5.21 4.46 1.82
N VAL A 400 -4.15 4.71 1.05
CA VAL A 400 -4.22 4.83 -0.41
C VAL A 400 -3.93 3.49 -1.06
N LEU A 401 -4.89 2.90 -1.74
CA LEU A 401 -4.70 1.70 -2.55
C LEU A 401 -3.99 2.08 -3.85
N VAL A 402 -2.80 1.51 -4.09
CA VAL A 402 -1.93 1.88 -5.20
C VAL A 402 -1.61 0.75 -6.16
N GLY A 403 -1.83 -0.50 -5.75
CA GLY A 403 -1.49 -1.67 -6.57
C GLY A 403 -2.03 -2.97 -6.00
N TYR A 404 -1.79 -4.04 -6.72
CA TYR A 404 -2.08 -5.41 -6.31
C TYR A 404 -1.16 -6.40 -7.01
N GLY A 405 -1.08 -7.62 -6.45
CA GLY A 405 -0.51 -8.78 -7.12
C GLY A 405 -1.25 -10.06 -6.74
N VAL A 406 -1.12 -11.10 -7.56
CA VAL A 406 -1.71 -12.42 -7.31
C VAL A 406 -0.61 -13.39 -6.92
N ILE A 407 -0.79 -14.06 -5.79
CA ILE A 407 0.18 -15.03 -5.28
C ILE A 407 0.21 -16.27 -6.17
N LYS A 408 1.41 -16.65 -6.61
CA LYS A 408 1.66 -17.81 -7.46
C LYS A 408 2.59 -18.81 -6.76
N GLN A 409 2.50 -20.07 -7.15
CA GLN A 409 3.52 -21.05 -6.79
C GLN A 409 4.89 -20.59 -7.30
N GLY A 410 5.88 -20.66 -6.43
CA GLY A 410 7.25 -20.24 -6.72
C GLY A 410 7.55 -18.78 -6.37
N ASP A 411 6.56 -17.96 -6.02
CA ASP A 411 6.79 -16.59 -5.57
C ASP A 411 7.63 -16.59 -4.30
N ALA A 412 8.64 -15.73 -4.29
CA ALA A 412 9.49 -15.51 -3.12
C ALA A 412 8.98 -14.31 -2.33
N ILE A 413 8.44 -14.56 -1.15
CA ILE A 413 8.04 -13.51 -0.21
C ILE A 413 9.21 -13.22 0.72
N ASN A 414 9.92 -12.14 0.42
CA ASN A 414 11.10 -11.73 1.17
C ASN A 414 10.69 -10.77 2.29
N THR A 415 10.99 -11.14 3.51
CA THR A 415 10.85 -10.27 4.68
C THR A 415 12.21 -10.06 5.33
N LEU A 416 12.33 -9.12 6.26
CA LEU A 416 13.58 -8.86 6.97
C LEU A 416 14.13 -10.09 7.72
N VAL A 417 13.27 -10.99 8.14
CA VAL A 417 13.62 -12.10 9.04
C VAL A 417 13.41 -13.46 8.36
N ASN A 418 12.44 -13.58 7.47
CA ASN A 418 12.09 -14.83 6.81
C ASN A 418 11.97 -14.64 5.29
N ASN A 419 12.58 -15.55 4.54
CA ASN A 419 12.34 -15.72 3.11
C ASN A 419 11.48 -16.97 2.95
N TYR A 420 10.26 -16.80 2.45
CA TYR A 420 9.36 -17.90 2.18
C TYR A 420 9.09 -18.01 0.68
N THR A 421 9.23 -19.21 0.13
CA THR A 421 8.83 -19.48 -1.26
C THR A 421 7.50 -20.24 -1.24
N ILE A 422 6.51 -19.73 -1.95
CA ILE A 422 5.17 -20.33 -2.05
C ILE A 422 5.29 -21.72 -2.68
N GLN A 423 4.85 -22.73 -1.95
CA GLN A 423 4.89 -24.14 -2.36
C GLN A 423 3.53 -24.58 -2.93
N GLU A 424 3.50 -25.72 -3.61
CA GLU A 424 2.27 -26.30 -4.18
C GLU A 424 1.20 -26.58 -3.11
N GLU A 425 1.61 -26.95 -1.89
CA GLU A 425 0.71 -27.22 -0.78
C GLU A 425 0.09 -25.97 -0.15
N ASP A 426 0.55 -24.76 -0.48
CA ASP A 426 -0.01 -23.50 0.06
C ASP A 426 -1.31 -23.10 -0.66
N THR A 427 -2.20 -24.05 -0.81
CA THR A 427 -3.45 -23.92 -1.57
C THR A 427 -4.41 -22.85 -1.05
N LEU A 428 -4.26 -22.42 0.20
CA LEU A 428 -5.03 -21.31 0.76
C LEU A 428 -4.54 -19.94 0.26
N LEU A 429 -3.30 -19.84 -0.17
CA LEU A 429 -2.64 -18.61 -0.58
C LEU A 429 -2.57 -18.45 -2.11
N ILE A 430 -2.31 -19.55 -2.83
CA ILE A 430 -2.18 -19.53 -4.29
C ILE A 430 -3.48 -19.04 -4.93
N GLY A 431 -3.35 -18.06 -5.85
CA GLY A 431 -4.45 -17.42 -6.54
C GLY A 431 -5.14 -16.30 -5.75
N ARG A 432 -4.68 -15.99 -4.55
CA ARG A 432 -5.18 -14.83 -3.81
C ARG A 432 -4.51 -13.56 -4.27
N THR A 433 -5.29 -12.48 -4.29
CA THR A 433 -4.78 -11.14 -4.50
C THR A 433 -4.30 -10.56 -3.18
N TYR A 434 -3.06 -10.06 -3.16
CA TYR A 434 -2.62 -9.11 -2.16
C TYR A 434 -2.73 -7.70 -2.71
N TRP A 435 -3.11 -6.77 -1.85
CA TRP A 435 -3.32 -5.37 -2.17
C TRP A 435 -2.19 -4.53 -1.58
N ILE A 436 -1.79 -3.48 -2.28
CA ILE A 436 -0.67 -2.63 -1.91
C ILE A 436 -1.22 -1.27 -1.51
N PHE A 437 -1.02 -0.92 -0.23
CA PHE A 437 -1.49 0.33 0.34
C PHE A 437 -0.33 1.23 0.73
N LYS A 438 -0.43 2.51 0.40
CA LYS A 438 0.39 3.58 0.95
C LYS A 438 -0.24 4.03 2.27
N ASP A 439 0.49 3.89 3.36
CA ASP A 439 0.01 4.17 4.72
C ASP A 439 0.54 5.52 5.23
N SER A 440 -0.07 6.03 6.31
CA SER A 440 0.30 7.27 7.00
C SER A 440 0.44 7.10 8.51
N SER A 441 0.37 5.88 9.03
CA SER A 441 0.36 5.60 10.48
C SER A 441 1.68 5.10 11.04
N PHE A 442 2.68 4.82 10.19
CA PHE A 442 3.96 4.26 10.59
C PHE A 442 5.11 5.25 10.40
N ASP A 443 6.04 5.28 11.34
CA ASP A 443 7.31 6.01 11.20
C ASP A 443 8.27 5.23 10.29
N TYR A 444 8.24 5.54 9.01
CA TYR A 444 9.02 4.86 7.98
C TYR A 444 10.50 5.27 7.94
N ILE A 445 10.85 6.38 8.57
CA ILE A 445 12.19 6.98 8.44
C ILE A 445 13.26 6.13 9.12
N THR A 446 12.90 5.28 10.08
CA THR A 446 13.89 4.61 10.92
C THR A 446 13.86 3.07 10.93
N HIS A 447 12.75 2.41 10.60
CA HIS A 447 12.62 0.98 10.92
C HIS A 447 11.75 0.12 9.98
N ASN A 448 11.15 0.67 8.91
CA ASN A 448 10.33 -0.13 8.02
C ASN A 448 10.99 -0.34 6.64
N PRO A 449 11.31 -1.58 6.25
CA PRO A 449 11.90 -1.88 4.94
C PRO A 449 10.91 -1.76 3.77
N THR A 450 9.61 -1.57 4.03
CA THR A 450 8.59 -1.44 3.00
C THR A 450 8.38 0.00 2.53
N ASP A 451 9.21 0.93 2.96
CA ASP A 451 9.17 2.34 2.56
C ASP A 451 7.77 2.99 2.67
N GLY A 452 6.98 2.56 3.66
CA GLY A 452 5.66 3.11 3.92
C GLY A 452 4.50 2.42 3.23
N TYR A 453 4.73 1.26 2.65
CA TYR A 453 3.70 0.46 2.03
C TYR A 453 3.36 -0.78 2.86
N VAL A 454 2.07 -1.10 2.93
CA VAL A 454 1.53 -2.30 3.58
C VAL A 454 0.93 -3.20 2.51
N TYR A 455 1.35 -4.46 2.50
CA TYR A 455 0.82 -5.48 1.59
C TYR A 455 -0.18 -6.32 2.36
N VAL A 456 -1.42 -6.44 1.86
CA VAL A 456 -2.51 -7.03 2.64
C VAL A 456 -3.29 -8.06 1.82
N ILE A 457 -3.54 -9.23 2.42
CA ILE A 457 -4.52 -10.21 1.92
C ILE A 457 -5.79 -10.11 2.77
N PHE A 458 -6.93 -10.08 2.11
CA PHE A 458 -8.24 -10.20 2.72
C PHE A 458 -8.85 -11.58 2.44
N GLU A 459 -9.61 -12.14 3.39
CA GLU A 459 -10.44 -13.32 3.12
C GLU A 459 -11.49 -13.00 2.05
N ASN A 460 -12.09 -11.81 2.11
CA ASN A 460 -12.99 -11.28 1.10
C ASN A 460 -12.90 -9.74 1.03
N CYS A 461 -13.35 -9.15 -0.06
CA CYS A 461 -13.24 -7.71 -0.30
C CYS A 461 -14.05 -6.83 0.68
N SER A 462 -15.01 -7.39 1.41
CA SER A 462 -15.75 -6.64 2.43
C SER A 462 -14.87 -6.17 3.61
N GLN A 463 -13.69 -6.76 3.75
CA GLN A 463 -12.70 -6.37 4.76
C GLN A 463 -11.82 -5.19 4.33
N MET A 464 -11.96 -4.73 3.08
CA MET A 464 -11.22 -3.56 2.57
C MET A 464 -11.80 -2.23 3.08
N GLY A 465 -12.98 -2.24 3.68
CA GLY A 465 -13.66 -1.04 4.18
C GLY A 465 -14.34 -0.23 3.09
N GLU A 466 -14.59 1.04 3.37
CA GLU A 466 -15.20 1.98 2.43
C GLU A 466 -14.20 2.30 1.30
N ILE A 467 -14.64 2.18 0.05
CA ILE A 467 -13.81 2.42 -1.13
C ILE A 467 -14.31 3.64 -1.87
N TYR A 468 -13.42 4.61 -2.08
CA TYR A 468 -13.71 5.84 -2.81
C TYR A 468 -12.72 6.02 -3.95
N SER A 469 -13.25 6.29 -5.15
CA SER A 469 -12.47 6.77 -6.29
C SER A 469 -12.69 8.26 -6.46
N ILE A 470 -11.62 9.05 -6.46
CA ILE A 470 -11.65 10.47 -6.82
C ILE A 470 -11.57 10.55 -8.34
N LEU A 471 -12.41 11.38 -8.96
CA LEU A 471 -12.52 11.45 -10.40
C LEU A 471 -11.76 12.65 -10.99
N THR A 472 -11.15 12.42 -12.13
CA THR A 472 -10.52 13.48 -12.95
C THR A 472 -11.58 14.26 -13.76
N PRO A 473 -11.31 15.50 -14.17
CA PRO A 473 -10.07 16.25 -14.01
C PRO A 473 -9.77 16.69 -12.57
N ILE A 474 -8.49 16.73 -12.21
CA ILE A 474 -8.03 17.43 -11.01
C ILE A 474 -7.79 18.90 -11.41
N ILE A 475 -8.42 19.81 -10.71
CA ILE A 475 -8.41 21.23 -11.01
C ILE A 475 -7.36 21.92 -10.12
N ILE A 476 -6.31 22.45 -10.75
CA ILE A 476 -5.23 23.17 -10.07
C ILE A 476 -5.23 24.61 -10.56
N PRO A 477 -5.22 25.63 -9.68
CA PRO A 477 -5.16 27.04 -10.10
C PRO A 477 -3.99 27.32 -11.04
N GLY A 478 -4.29 27.94 -12.19
CA GLY A 478 -3.28 28.23 -13.21
C GLY A 478 -2.95 27.09 -14.16
N TYR A 479 -3.49 25.89 -13.94
CA TYR A 479 -3.35 24.74 -14.84
C TYR A 479 -4.61 24.54 -15.68
N THR A 480 -4.39 24.08 -16.91
CA THR A 480 -5.45 23.74 -17.87
C THR A 480 -5.09 22.42 -18.56
N SER A 481 -5.95 21.90 -19.42
CA SER A 481 -5.63 20.72 -20.24
C SER A 481 -4.41 20.92 -21.15
N ALA A 482 -4.02 22.17 -21.46
CA ALA A 482 -2.80 22.47 -22.19
C ALA A 482 -1.51 22.21 -21.39
N ASN A 483 -1.62 22.05 -20.07
CA ASN A 483 -0.48 21.71 -19.22
C ASN A 483 -0.29 20.18 -19.09
N ILE A 484 -1.20 19.37 -19.62
CA ILE A 484 -1.04 17.91 -19.62
C ILE A 484 0.16 17.58 -20.52
N VAL A 485 1.12 16.84 -19.99
CA VAL A 485 2.26 16.36 -20.77
C VAL A 485 1.79 15.22 -21.66
N CYS A 486 2.04 15.34 -22.96
CA CYS A 486 1.74 14.32 -23.96
C CYS A 486 3.03 13.99 -24.69
N GLU A 487 3.63 12.86 -24.39
CA GLU A 487 4.96 12.47 -24.86
C GLU A 487 5.00 11.02 -25.36
N ASP A 488 6.00 10.72 -26.19
CA ASP A 488 6.30 9.40 -26.72
C ASP A 488 7.82 9.26 -26.62
N ASN A 489 8.30 8.79 -25.47
CA ASN A 489 9.72 8.75 -25.14
C ASN A 489 10.44 7.55 -25.76
N ASP A 490 9.75 6.43 -25.98
CA ASP A 490 10.32 5.23 -26.59
C ASP A 490 10.20 5.21 -28.12
N GLY A 491 9.31 6.03 -28.68
CA GLY A 491 9.17 6.21 -30.12
C GLY A 491 8.32 5.12 -30.79
N ASP A 492 7.40 4.49 -30.07
CA ASP A 492 6.57 3.40 -30.60
C ASP A 492 5.32 3.86 -31.33
N GLY A 493 4.88 5.10 -31.15
CA GLY A 493 3.72 5.71 -31.80
C GLY A 493 2.48 5.81 -30.92
N TYR A 494 2.49 5.21 -29.76
CA TYR A 494 1.57 5.52 -28.69
C TYR A 494 2.14 6.69 -27.88
N TYR A 495 1.28 7.42 -27.22
CA TYR A 495 1.67 8.59 -26.44
C TYR A 495 1.14 8.45 -25.03
N ASN A 496 1.99 8.73 -24.07
CA ASN A 496 1.62 8.80 -22.69
C ASN A 496 1.10 10.22 -22.37
N TRP A 497 -0.12 10.31 -21.86
CA TRP A 497 -0.69 11.53 -21.29
C TRP A 497 -1.25 11.31 -19.89
N GLY A 498 -0.89 10.19 -19.26
CA GLY A 498 -1.28 9.82 -17.91
C GLY A 498 -2.63 9.12 -17.86
N ILE A 499 -3.62 9.70 -17.18
CA ILE A 499 -4.98 9.14 -17.08
C ILE A 499 -6.03 10.13 -17.60
N GLY A 500 -7.13 9.59 -18.08
CA GLY A 500 -8.25 10.37 -18.59
C GLY A 500 -8.26 10.50 -20.11
N PRO A 501 -9.13 11.36 -20.67
CA PRO A 501 -9.26 11.48 -22.12
C PRO A 501 -8.04 12.17 -22.72
N LYS A 502 -7.70 11.77 -23.97
CA LYS A 502 -6.61 12.37 -24.73
C LYS A 502 -6.75 13.88 -24.77
N PRO A 503 -5.74 14.64 -24.29
CA PRO A 503 -5.79 16.09 -24.28
C PRO A 503 -5.62 16.67 -25.68
N SER A 504 -6.15 17.86 -25.90
CA SER A 504 -6.16 18.53 -27.21
C SER A 504 -4.78 18.97 -27.70
N ASN A 505 -3.77 19.01 -26.85
CA ASN A 505 -2.38 19.31 -27.19
C ASN A 505 -1.61 18.07 -27.68
N CYS A 506 -2.12 16.86 -27.49
CA CYS A 506 -1.58 15.69 -28.19
C CYS A 506 -1.78 15.86 -29.71
N PRO A 507 -0.82 15.40 -30.52
CA PRO A 507 -0.98 15.43 -31.97
C PRO A 507 -2.27 14.70 -32.41
N SER A 508 -3.01 15.27 -33.35
CA SER A 508 -4.33 14.77 -33.78
C SER A 508 -4.28 13.37 -34.41
N TRP A 509 -3.14 12.94 -34.89
CA TRP A 509 -2.90 11.64 -35.50
C TRP A 509 -2.56 10.53 -34.48
N VAL A 510 -2.26 10.88 -33.23
CA VAL A 510 -2.02 9.91 -32.16
C VAL A 510 -3.33 9.16 -31.88
N PRO A 511 -3.30 7.83 -31.67
CA PRO A 511 -4.48 7.06 -31.26
C PRO A 511 -5.12 7.62 -29.97
N ASP A 512 -6.44 7.45 -29.83
CA ASP A 512 -7.16 7.84 -28.60
C ASP A 512 -7.00 6.77 -27.49
N ILE A 513 -5.88 6.09 -27.48
CA ILE A 513 -5.48 5.09 -26.51
C ILE A 513 -4.08 5.46 -26.04
N GLU A 514 -3.92 5.61 -24.74
CA GLU A 514 -2.64 5.98 -24.13
C GLU A 514 -1.62 4.85 -24.22
N ASP A 515 -0.36 5.22 -24.15
CA ASP A 515 0.76 4.29 -24.05
C ASP A 515 0.72 3.55 -22.70
N GLY A 516 0.94 2.24 -22.76
CA GLY A 516 1.01 1.39 -21.59
C GLY A 516 2.33 1.48 -20.83
N ASP A 517 3.44 1.70 -21.54
CA ASP A 517 4.79 1.88 -20.97
C ASP A 517 5.70 2.70 -21.88
N ASP A 518 5.72 4.00 -21.68
CA ASP A 518 6.49 5.01 -22.42
C ASP A 518 8.03 4.86 -22.28
N SER A 519 8.48 3.71 -21.79
CA SER A 519 9.90 3.34 -21.68
C SER A 519 10.28 2.09 -22.46
N ASP A 520 9.31 1.33 -22.98
CA ASP A 520 9.56 0.10 -23.74
C ASP A 520 8.90 0.11 -25.10
N ILE A 521 9.68 0.38 -26.13
CA ILE A 521 9.25 0.41 -27.53
C ILE A 521 8.52 -0.88 -28.01
N ASN A 522 8.55 -1.98 -27.27
CA ASN A 522 7.85 -3.23 -27.59
C ASN A 522 6.50 -3.35 -26.91
N SER A 523 6.19 -2.43 -26.02
CA SER A 523 4.92 -2.31 -25.34
C SER A 523 4.14 -1.15 -25.94
N GLY A 524 2.91 -1.41 -26.37
CA GLY A 524 2.04 -0.38 -26.92
C GLY A 524 0.97 0.02 -25.92
N SER A 525 -0.28 0.11 -26.40
CA SER A 525 -1.39 0.57 -25.56
C SER A 525 -1.67 -0.33 -24.36
N LEU A 526 -2.08 0.29 -23.26
CA LEU A 526 -2.66 -0.39 -22.11
C LEU A 526 -4.16 -0.60 -22.33
N ASN A 527 -4.62 -1.84 -22.27
CA ASN A 527 -6.05 -2.11 -22.31
C ASN A 527 -6.71 -2.02 -20.93
N MET A 528 -8.04 -2.04 -20.91
CA MET A 528 -8.84 -1.94 -19.68
C MET A 528 -8.56 -3.03 -18.63
N PHE A 529 -7.91 -4.13 -19.01
CA PHE A 529 -7.56 -5.23 -18.11
C PHE A 529 -6.13 -5.13 -17.56
N GLY A 530 -5.38 -4.11 -17.95
CA GLY A 530 -3.99 -3.90 -17.53
C GLY A 530 -2.96 -4.61 -18.41
N TYR A 531 -3.39 -5.27 -19.50
CA TYR A 531 -2.46 -5.88 -20.46
C TYR A 531 -1.90 -4.82 -21.40
N LEU A 532 -0.59 -4.91 -21.62
CA LEU A 532 0.09 -4.13 -22.63
C LEU A 532 -0.09 -4.83 -24.00
N GLU A 533 -0.28 -4.05 -25.04
CA GLU A 533 -0.21 -4.56 -26.40
C GLU A 533 1.23 -4.97 -26.70
N GLU A 534 1.48 -6.25 -26.96
CA GLU A 534 2.79 -6.71 -27.42
C GLU A 534 3.00 -6.27 -28.87
N LEU A 535 3.98 -5.41 -29.09
CA LEU A 535 4.39 -4.98 -30.42
C LEU A 535 5.58 -5.80 -30.88
N PRO A 536 5.76 -5.96 -32.22
CA PRO A 536 6.96 -6.60 -32.74
C PRO A 536 8.23 -5.87 -32.29
N PRO A 537 9.35 -6.57 -32.07
CA PRO A 537 10.61 -5.95 -31.68
C PRO A 537 10.96 -4.75 -32.56
N GLY A 538 11.32 -3.62 -31.96
CA GLY A 538 11.73 -2.41 -32.66
C GLY A 538 13.12 -2.51 -33.27
N LYS A 539 13.30 -1.97 -34.49
CA LYS A 539 14.59 -1.79 -35.13
C LYS A 539 14.75 -0.34 -35.56
N THR A 540 15.66 0.35 -34.89
CA THR A 540 15.91 1.76 -35.17
C THR A 540 16.93 1.94 -36.31
N ILE A 541 16.58 2.72 -37.34
CA ILE A 541 17.43 3.05 -38.47
C ILE A 541 17.99 4.47 -38.23
N LYS A 542 19.28 4.52 -37.87
CA LYS A 542 20.02 5.75 -37.52
C LYS A 542 20.94 6.24 -38.65
N THR A 543 21.21 5.36 -39.62
CA THR A 543 22.11 5.60 -40.76
C THR A 543 21.46 5.07 -42.05
N PRO A 544 21.92 5.43 -43.25
CA PRO A 544 21.38 4.90 -44.48
C PRO A 544 21.41 3.37 -44.56
N VAL A 545 20.26 2.77 -44.84
CA VAL A 545 20.06 1.30 -45.03
C VAL A 545 19.29 1.10 -46.33
N VAL A 546 19.67 0.08 -47.09
CA VAL A 546 19.01 -0.28 -48.35
C VAL A 546 18.49 -1.70 -48.29
N TYR A 547 17.19 -1.90 -48.54
CA TYR A 547 16.56 -3.18 -48.77
C TYR A 547 16.42 -3.40 -50.29
N ALA A 548 17.42 -4.11 -50.86
CA ALA A 548 17.57 -4.28 -52.30
C ALA A 548 17.04 -5.61 -52.85
N THR A 549 16.78 -6.61 -51.99
CA THR A 549 16.31 -7.93 -52.33
C THR A 549 14.89 -8.17 -51.81
N ASN A 550 14.26 -9.30 -52.18
CA ASN A 550 12.98 -9.68 -51.62
C ASN A 550 13.17 -10.07 -50.17
N ASP A 551 12.80 -9.20 -49.26
CA ASP A 551 12.91 -9.35 -47.81
C ASP A 551 11.55 -9.38 -47.15
N SER A 552 11.49 -10.00 -46.01
CA SER A 552 10.36 -9.87 -45.08
C SER A 552 10.87 -9.33 -43.74
N THR A 553 10.14 -8.43 -43.15
CA THR A 553 10.53 -7.88 -41.83
C THR A 553 9.42 -8.09 -40.82
N PRO A 554 9.71 -8.78 -39.72
CA PRO A 554 8.81 -8.92 -38.58
C PRO A 554 8.96 -7.79 -37.55
N TYR A 555 9.75 -6.76 -37.87
CA TYR A 555 10.09 -5.69 -36.93
C TYR A 555 9.26 -4.43 -37.17
N ARG A 556 9.09 -3.65 -36.11
CA ARG A 556 8.75 -2.25 -36.22
C ARG A 556 10.01 -1.48 -36.60
N LEU A 557 9.96 -0.72 -37.67
CA LEU A 557 11.08 0.05 -38.17
C LEU A 557 10.91 1.53 -37.79
N GLY A 558 11.72 2.05 -36.87
CA GLY A 558 11.79 3.48 -36.55
C GLY A 558 12.92 4.14 -37.38
N ILE A 559 12.58 5.03 -38.31
CA ILE A 559 13.57 5.80 -39.05
C ILE A 559 13.73 7.14 -38.36
N VAL A 560 14.80 7.29 -37.59
CA VAL A 560 15.04 8.49 -36.76
C VAL A 560 15.85 9.53 -37.49
N ASN A 561 16.08 10.68 -36.88
CA ASN A 561 16.87 11.77 -37.43
C ASN A 561 18.25 11.29 -37.92
N GLY A 562 18.55 11.60 -39.21
CA GLY A 562 19.73 11.11 -39.90
C GLY A 562 19.63 9.70 -40.49
N GLY A 563 18.57 8.94 -40.14
CA GLY A 563 18.27 7.64 -40.73
C GLY A 563 17.62 7.77 -42.11
N VAL A 564 18.02 6.89 -43.01
CA VAL A 564 17.42 6.78 -44.37
C VAL A 564 17.16 5.30 -44.64
N LEU A 565 15.92 4.91 -44.85
CA LEU A 565 15.56 3.59 -45.36
C LEU A 565 15.21 3.65 -46.83
N THR A 566 15.95 2.94 -47.68
CA THR A 566 15.66 2.84 -49.10
C THR A 566 15.16 1.43 -49.45
N ILE A 567 13.97 1.34 -50.03
CA ILE A 567 13.36 0.12 -50.56
C ILE A 567 13.58 0.12 -52.09
N SER A 568 14.47 -0.75 -52.55
CA SER A 568 14.73 -0.93 -54.00
C SER A 568 14.41 -2.35 -54.48
N GLY A 569 14.10 -3.26 -53.59
CA GLY A 569 13.52 -4.58 -53.87
C GLY A 569 12.07 -4.68 -53.37
N THR A 570 11.56 -5.89 -53.20
CA THR A 570 10.25 -6.13 -52.57
C THR A 570 10.45 -6.36 -51.10
N THR A 571 9.96 -5.44 -50.25
CA THR A 571 9.97 -5.59 -48.80
C THR A 571 8.53 -5.88 -48.32
N THR A 572 8.34 -6.97 -47.60
CA THR A 572 7.04 -7.35 -47.06
C THR A 572 7.03 -7.20 -45.55
N LEU A 573 6.12 -6.38 -45.03
CA LEU A 573 5.86 -6.31 -43.59
C LEU A 573 5.03 -7.50 -43.17
N THR A 574 5.47 -8.23 -42.13
CA THR A 574 4.77 -9.43 -41.63
C THR A 574 4.18 -9.21 -40.25
N GLY A 575 3.05 -9.86 -39.96
CA GLY A 575 2.36 -9.72 -38.68
C GLY A 575 1.90 -8.28 -38.43
N ASN A 576 2.22 -7.75 -37.25
CA ASN A 576 1.89 -6.39 -36.82
C ASN A 576 3.04 -5.38 -37.08
N SER A 577 3.95 -5.69 -38.01
CA SER A 577 5.08 -4.82 -38.34
C SER A 577 4.59 -3.48 -38.87
N LYS A 578 5.29 -2.40 -38.48
CA LYS A 578 5.00 -1.01 -38.86
C LYS A 578 6.29 -0.30 -39.29
N ILE A 579 6.16 0.78 -40.04
CA ILE A 579 7.24 1.73 -40.29
C ILE A 579 6.83 3.08 -39.68
N ARG A 580 7.64 3.58 -38.77
CA ARG A 580 7.53 4.94 -38.27
C ARG A 580 8.65 5.79 -38.82
N VAL A 581 8.30 6.90 -39.45
CA VAL A 581 9.29 7.86 -39.94
C VAL A 581 9.28 9.06 -39.01
N CYS A 582 10.30 9.14 -38.15
CA CYS A 582 10.45 10.18 -37.15
C CYS A 582 10.94 11.48 -37.73
N GLU A 583 10.94 12.58 -36.97
CA GLU A 583 11.47 13.88 -37.38
C GLU A 583 12.93 13.75 -37.91
N GLY A 584 13.20 14.30 -39.08
CA GLY A 584 14.48 14.17 -39.74
C GLY A 584 14.82 12.81 -40.35
N GLY A 585 13.92 11.79 -40.19
CA GLY A 585 14.01 10.48 -40.83
C GLY A 585 13.48 10.50 -42.26
N ILE A 586 14.02 9.62 -43.13
CA ILE A 586 13.64 9.56 -44.55
C ILE A 586 13.35 8.13 -44.99
N LEU A 587 12.16 7.89 -45.50
CA LEU A 587 11.79 6.66 -46.19
C LEU A 587 11.81 6.92 -47.71
N ILE A 588 12.53 6.08 -48.46
CA ILE A 588 12.62 6.15 -49.94
C ILE A 588 12.12 4.83 -50.50
N VAL A 589 11.16 4.86 -51.42
CA VAL A 589 10.79 3.69 -52.23
C VAL A 589 11.29 3.98 -53.68
N ASP A 590 12.42 3.35 -54.02
CA ASP A 590 13.20 3.64 -55.23
C ASP A 590 13.12 2.45 -56.19
N GLY A 591 12.10 2.38 -57.04
CA GLY A 591 11.86 1.28 -57.96
C GLY A 591 11.45 -0.02 -57.29
N GLY A 592 11.39 -0.04 -55.97
CA GLY A 592 10.99 -1.21 -55.16
C GLY A 592 9.51 -1.24 -54.84
N THR A 593 9.10 -2.27 -54.10
CA THR A 593 7.73 -2.45 -53.62
C THR A 593 7.72 -2.69 -52.12
N LEU A 594 6.99 -1.88 -51.37
CA LEU A 594 6.67 -2.13 -49.99
C LEU A 594 5.29 -2.79 -49.88
N GLN A 595 5.25 -4.02 -49.40
CA GLN A 595 4.03 -4.82 -49.30
C GLN A 595 3.52 -4.87 -47.85
N ASN A 596 2.19 -4.92 -47.71
CA ASN A 596 1.49 -4.94 -46.42
C ASN A 596 1.86 -3.74 -45.56
N ALA A 597 2.02 -2.59 -46.19
CA ALA A 597 2.49 -1.38 -45.51
C ALA A 597 1.55 -0.94 -44.39
N ASP A 598 2.15 -0.45 -43.32
CA ASP A 598 1.55 0.23 -42.18
C ASP A 598 2.55 1.31 -41.80
N ILE A 599 2.25 2.57 -42.14
CA ILE A 599 3.23 3.66 -42.10
C ILE A 599 2.68 4.82 -41.29
N THR A 600 3.39 5.21 -40.25
CA THR A 600 3.14 6.47 -39.52
C THR A 600 4.31 7.42 -39.74
N MET A 601 4.02 8.60 -40.23
CA MET A 601 4.99 9.70 -40.36
C MET A 601 4.72 10.73 -39.26
N VAL A 602 5.77 11.41 -38.78
CA VAL A 602 5.62 12.56 -37.88
C VAL A 602 6.04 13.86 -38.59
N PRO A 603 5.61 15.04 -38.12
CA PRO A 603 6.05 16.31 -38.66
C PRO A 603 7.58 16.38 -38.74
N GLY A 604 8.11 16.95 -39.86
CA GLY A 604 9.55 16.99 -40.11
C GLY A 604 10.16 15.74 -40.74
N SER A 605 9.38 14.64 -40.92
CA SER A 605 9.82 13.45 -41.64
C SER A 605 9.57 13.54 -43.14
N THR A 606 10.23 12.66 -43.91
CA THR A 606 10.16 12.67 -45.40
C THR A 606 9.88 11.25 -45.94
N LEU A 607 8.93 11.15 -46.87
CA LEU A 607 8.73 10.01 -47.76
C LEU A 607 9.01 10.43 -49.19
N ILE A 608 9.81 9.64 -49.93
CA ILE A 608 10.08 9.84 -51.35
C ILE A 608 9.72 8.55 -52.10
N ILE A 609 8.87 8.63 -53.13
CA ILE A 609 8.57 7.52 -54.04
C ILE A 609 9.07 7.93 -55.41
N ARG A 610 9.97 7.12 -55.98
CA ARG A 610 10.57 7.41 -57.28
C ARG A 610 10.87 6.14 -58.10
N ASN A 611 11.19 6.28 -59.35
CA ASN A 611 11.51 5.15 -60.25
C ASN A 611 10.41 4.09 -60.29
N ASN A 612 9.14 4.54 -60.27
CA ASN A 612 7.95 3.67 -60.21
C ASN A 612 7.88 2.78 -58.96
N GLY A 613 8.37 3.29 -57.81
CA GLY A 613 8.20 2.62 -56.53
C GLY A 613 6.73 2.47 -56.11
N VAL A 614 6.39 1.40 -55.42
CA VAL A 614 5.02 1.13 -55.04
C VAL A 614 4.93 0.84 -53.54
N ILE A 615 3.96 1.44 -52.90
CA ILE A 615 3.54 1.10 -51.53
C ILE A 615 2.16 0.48 -51.57
N ASN A 616 2.04 -0.79 -51.21
CA ASN A 616 0.77 -1.50 -51.10
C ASN A 616 0.37 -1.66 -49.63
N MET A 617 -0.69 -0.96 -49.28
CA MET A 617 -1.25 -1.03 -47.93
C MET A 617 -1.93 -2.39 -47.70
N ALA A 618 -1.82 -2.94 -46.48
CA ALA A 618 -2.61 -4.10 -46.11
C ALA A 618 -4.05 -3.70 -45.73
N SER A 619 -4.99 -4.63 -45.84
CA SER A 619 -6.35 -4.37 -45.34
C SER A 619 -6.35 -4.10 -43.85
N GLY A 620 -6.95 -2.98 -43.46
CA GLY A 620 -6.98 -2.52 -42.06
C GLY A 620 -5.70 -1.85 -41.57
N LYS A 621 -4.74 -1.55 -42.44
CA LYS A 621 -3.53 -0.79 -42.17
C LYS A 621 -3.65 0.64 -42.68
N GLU A 622 -2.87 1.55 -42.12
CA GLU A 622 -3.00 2.99 -42.37
C GLU A 622 -1.70 3.62 -42.88
N PHE A 623 -1.85 4.63 -43.72
CA PHE A 623 -0.81 5.57 -44.05
C PHE A 623 -1.14 6.92 -43.41
N ILE A 624 -0.42 7.25 -42.33
CA ILE A 624 -0.63 8.48 -41.57
C ILE A 624 0.49 9.47 -41.91
N ALA A 625 0.13 10.61 -42.48
CA ALA A 625 1.07 11.69 -42.82
C ALA A 625 0.49 13.04 -42.39
N PRO A 626 0.72 13.44 -41.12
CA PRO A 626 0.18 14.69 -40.59
C PRO A 626 0.79 15.94 -41.22
N VAL A 627 0.17 17.09 -40.99
CA VAL A 627 0.69 18.40 -41.47
C VAL A 627 2.10 18.64 -40.96
N GLY A 628 3.02 19.01 -41.84
CA GLY A 628 4.43 19.16 -41.54
C GLY A 628 5.32 18.00 -41.99
N THR A 629 4.72 16.88 -42.48
CA THR A 629 5.47 15.84 -43.20
C THR A 629 5.72 16.22 -44.65
N ILE A 630 6.79 15.69 -45.25
CA ILE A 630 7.07 15.83 -46.66
C ILE A 630 6.76 14.50 -47.36
N VAL A 631 5.75 14.46 -48.22
CA VAL A 631 5.45 13.31 -49.09
C VAL A 631 5.71 13.74 -50.52
N ASN A 632 6.78 13.20 -51.12
CA ASN A 632 7.20 13.51 -52.49
C ASN A 632 7.04 12.26 -53.37
N ILE A 633 6.06 12.26 -54.26
CA ILE A 633 5.85 11.19 -55.24
C ILE A 633 6.31 11.68 -56.60
N GLU A 634 7.56 11.34 -56.98
CA GLU A 634 8.15 11.70 -58.26
C GLU A 634 7.63 10.78 -59.38
N SER A 635 7.57 9.48 -59.08
CA SER A 635 6.95 8.46 -59.94
C SER A 635 6.68 7.22 -59.14
N GLY A 636 5.46 6.65 -59.22
CA GLY A 636 5.00 5.52 -58.41
C GLY A 636 3.66 5.80 -57.76
N GLU A 637 3.27 4.95 -56.80
CA GLU A 637 1.94 5.03 -56.21
C GLU A 637 1.87 4.44 -54.78
N ILE A 638 0.85 4.85 -54.05
CA ILE A 638 0.42 4.29 -52.78
C ILE A 638 -0.98 3.71 -53.03
N ASN A 639 -1.16 2.38 -52.80
CA ASN A 639 -2.39 1.63 -53.07
C ASN A 639 -3.04 1.12 -51.78
#